data_022fc4d9f51fd05bcbb225e6fe270738
#
_entry.id   022fc4d9f51fd05bcbb225e6fe270738
#
_cell.length_a   1.000
_cell.length_b   1.000
_cell.length_c   1.000
_cell.angle_alpha   90.00
_cell.angle_beta   90.00
_cell.angle_gamma   90.00
#
_symmetry.space_group_name_H-M   'P 1'
#
loop_
_entity.id
_entity.type
_entity.pdbx_description
1 polymer ?
#
loop_
_entity_poly.entity_id
_entity_poly.type
_entity_poly.pdbx_seq_one_letter_code
_entity_poly.pdbx_strand_id
1 'polypeptide(L)'
;MGKSLYIAEKPSVAREFAKALKYDMKNKDGYMESQEAVVTWCVGHLVTMSYPEVYDEKYRRWSLDTIPFIPEEFKYEVIDSVKKQFGIVSGLLNREDVETIYVCTDSGREGEYIYRLVEQQAGVEGKVRKRVWIDSQTEEEILRGIREAKDLSAYDNLSDAAYLRAKEDYLMGINFSRALTLKYSYPIKNYLQTDKAVVSVGRVMTCVLGMVVNREREIREFVKIPFYRILLQVAIEGHECTFEWKATEESKYYQSPKIYKDNGFLEEKEADAFISFLQEEPKEEPVIRKIEKKKETKNPPLLYNLAELQNDCSKLFKISPDETLRIAQELYEKKLTTYPRTDARVLSTAVAKEIAKNIGGLKNYHVAAEYAAEILNKGSYRGIEKTRYVNDKQITDHYAIIPTGQGFGSLNSLHPASAKVYEIIVRRFLSVFYPAAVYQKISIGVQMKGETFTSGFKVLADPGYLKVAQNSFARKKTEEYTEEEKKEEVKEEACDASFMEALSALKKGMNLTAGELSKKEGETSPPKRYNSGSMILAMENAGQFIEDEELRAQIKGSGIGTSATRAEILKKLVHIKYLDLNKKTQIITPTLLGEMIYEVVAGAIRPLLDPRLTASWEKGLTLVASGEITEKEYMVKLDDFVTRRTNAVKQMNNQATLIHRFHYASQFYKK
;
A
#
# COMPACT_ATOMS: atom_id res chain seq x y z
N MET A 1 -29.34 23.51 -31.92
CA MET A 1 -28.33 22.48 -31.55
C MET A 1 -28.50 22.22 -30.05
N GLY A 2 -28.65 20.96 -29.68
CA GLY A 2 -28.73 20.57 -28.28
C GLY A 2 -27.41 20.80 -27.57
N LYS A 3 -27.49 21.01 -26.27
CA LYS A 3 -26.29 21.18 -25.40
C LYS A 3 -25.67 19.88 -25.02
N SER A 4 -24.37 19.92 -24.76
CA SER A 4 -23.64 18.84 -24.08
C SER A 4 -23.54 19.13 -22.59
N LEU A 5 -23.87 18.13 -21.73
CA LEU A 5 -23.72 18.19 -20.29
C LEU A 5 -22.49 17.39 -19.85
N TYR A 6 -21.57 18.02 -19.14
CA TYR A 6 -20.40 17.38 -18.54
C TYR A 6 -20.63 17.28 -17.06
N ILE A 7 -20.58 16.08 -16.52
CA ILE A 7 -20.76 15.82 -15.08
C ILE A 7 -19.48 15.27 -14.46
N ALA A 8 -18.84 16.05 -13.61
CA ALA A 8 -17.63 15.66 -12.88
C ALA A 8 -17.95 15.14 -11.48
N GLU A 9 -16.98 14.47 -10.83
CA GLU A 9 -17.16 14.01 -9.45
C GLU A 9 -17.09 15.15 -8.43
N LYS A 10 -16.29 16.19 -8.70
CA LYS A 10 -16.01 17.31 -7.77
C LYS A 10 -16.04 18.65 -8.47
N PRO A 11 -16.34 19.75 -7.71
CA PRO A 11 -16.37 21.10 -8.25
C PRO A 11 -15.02 21.56 -8.86
N SER A 12 -13.90 21.13 -8.29
CA SER A 12 -12.55 21.44 -8.79
C SER A 12 -12.32 20.87 -10.19
N VAL A 13 -12.70 19.60 -10.39
CA VAL A 13 -12.61 18.90 -11.68
C VAL A 13 -13.52 19.54 -12.72
N ALA A 14 -14.77 19.85 -12.35
CA ALA A 14 -15.73 20.54 -13.24
C ALA A 14 -15.17 21.85 -13.77
N ARG A 15 -14.52 22.66 -12.93
CA ARG A 15 -13.88 23.91 -13.37
C ARG A 15 -12.77 23.69 -14.39
N GLU A 16 -12.01 22.59 -14.27
CA GLU A 16 -10.96 22.28 -15.23
C GLU A 16 -11.55 21.85 -16.58
N PHE A 17 -12.63 21.07 -16.58
CA PHE A 17 -13.39 20.77 -17.80
C PHE A 17 -13.94 22.04 -18.46
N ALA A 18 -14.55 22.94 -17.68
CA ALA A 18 -15.08 24.20 -18.20
C ALA A 18 -13.98 25.07 -18.84
N LYS A 19 -12.77 25.12 -18.25
CA LYS A 19 -11.63 25.82 -18.84
C LYS A 19 -11.11 25.15 -20.11
N ALA A 20 -11.03 23.84 -20.15
CA ALA A 20 -10.54 23.08 -21.30
C ALA A 20 -11.46 23.23 -22.50
N LEU A 21 -12.78 23.32 -22.31
CA LEU A 21 -13.76 23.50 -23.35
C LEU A 21 -13.68 24.88 -24.03
N LYS A 22 -13.11 25.90 -23.38
CA LYS A 22 -12.94 27.28 -23.92
C LYS A 22 -14.23 27.98 -24.35
N TYR A 23 -15.38 27.57 -23.80
CA TYR A 23 -16.65 28.26 -23.99
C TYR A 23 -16.81 29.42 -22.99
N ASP A 24 -17.66 30.41 -23.32
CA ASP A 24 -17.98 31.51 -22.39
C ASP A 24 -18.94 31.02 -21.29
N MET A 25 -18.35 30.35 -20.29
CA MET A 25 -19.08 29.71 -19.19
C MET A 25 -19.49 30.73 -18.12
N LYS A 26 -20.78 30.83 -17.84
CA LYS A 26 -21.35 31.62 -16.76
C LYS A 26 -21.58 30.74 -15.53
N ASN A 27 -21.10 31.19 -14.37
CA ASN A 27 -21.33 30.49 -13.10
C ASN A 27 -22.80 30.60 -12.69
N LYS A 28 -23.37 29.49 -12.30
CA LYS A 28 -24.71 29.32 -11.72
C LYS A 28 -24.59 28.59 -10.36
N ASP A 29 -25.71 28.44 -9.67
CA ASP A 29 -25.75 27.67 -8.43
C ASP A 29 -25.63 26.17 -8.76
N GLY A 30 -24.50 25.56 -8.42
CA GLY A 30 -24.20 24.13 -8.63
C GLY A 30 -23.77 23.73 -10.04
N TYR A 31 -23.59 24.66 -10.98
CA TYR A 31 -23.12 24.37 -12.35
C TYR A 31 -22.56 25.61 -13.06
N MET A 32 -21.98 25.41 -14.24
CA MET A 32 -21.54 26.44 -15.17
C MET A 32 -22.22 26.21 -16.54
N GLU A 33 -22.55 27.24 -17.27
CA GLU A 33 -23.31 27.13 -18.51
C GLU A 33 -22.88 28.14 -19.57
N SER A 34 -22.80 27.68 -20.82
CA SER A 34 -22.65 28.44 -22.05
C SER A 34 -23.84 28.21 -23.00
N GLN A 35 -23.75 28.72 -24.24
CA GLN A 35 -24.73 28.38 -25.28
C GLN A 35 -24.61 26.91 -25.72
N GLU A 36 -23.42 26.33 -25.71
CA GLU A 36 -23.10 25.01 -26.26
C GLU A 36 -23.07 23.91 -25.20
N ALA A 37 -22.74 24.24 -23.94
CA ALA A 37 -22.47 23.28 -22.93
C ALA A 37 -22.91 23.70 -21.53
N VAL A 38 -23.16 22.68 -20.70
CA VAL A 38 -23.35 22.77 -19.25
C VAL A 38 -22.32 21.90 -18.58
N VAL A 39 -21.69 22.41 -17.51
CA VAL A 39 -20.75 21.65 -16.68
C VAL A 39 -21.24 21.66 -15.26
N THR A 40 -21.48 20.47 -14.70
CA THR A 40 -21.90 20.29 -13.30
C THR A 40 -21.03 19.26 -12.59
N TRP A 41 -21.32 19.00 -11.33
CA TRP A 41 -20.53 18.09 -10.51
C TRP A 41 -21.36 17.40 -9.45
N CYS A 42 -20.91 16.23 -9.04
CA CYS A 42 -21.23 15.63 -7.76
C CYS A 42 -20.40 16.29 -6.64
N VAL A 43 -20.55 15.83 -5.42
CA VAL A 43 -19.68 16.21 -4.28
C VAL A 43 -19.17 14.92 -3.61
N GLY A 44 -18.76 13.95 -4.43
CA GLY A 44 -18.64 12.56 -4.10
C GLY A 44 -19.99 11.86 -4.28
N HIS A 45 -20.35 10.93 -3.40
CA HIS A 45 -21.66 10.27 -3.46
C HIS A 45 -22.82 11.24 -3.19
N LEU A 46 -23.79 11.27 -4.10
CA LEU A 46 -25.06 11.96 -3.93
C LEU A 46 -26.18 11.00 -3.52
N VAL A 47 -26.00 9.71 -3.81
CA VAL A 47 -26.97 8.64 -3.59
C VAL A 47 -26.27 7.51 -2.84
N THR A 48 -27.00 6.84 -1.95
CA THR A 48 -26.54 5.69 -1.17
C THR A 48 -27.58 4.59 -1.14
N MET A 49 -27.20 3.36 -0.79
CA MET A 49 -28.16 2.31 -0.49
C MET A 49 -28.96 2.66 0.76
N SER A 50 -30.27 2.44 0.71
CA SER A 50 -31.16 2.68 1.83
C SER A 50 -30.94 1.70 2.97
N TYR A 51 -31.10 2.19 4.20
CA TYR A 51 -31.03 1.31 5.37
C TYR A 51 -32.19 0.31 5.42
N PRO A 52 -32.05 -0.85 6.11
CA PRO A 52 -33.08 -1.89 6.16
C PRO A 52 -34.47 -1.40 6.58
N GLU A 53 -34.59 -0.41 7.46
CA GLU A 53 -35.85 0.18 7.90
C GLU A 53 -36.68 0.84 6.78
N VAL A 54 -36.06 1.20 5.66
CA VAL A 54 -36.76 1.73 4.46
C VAL A 54 -37.50 0.62 3.70
N TYR A 55 -37.10 -0.62 3.90
CA TYR A 55 -37.77 -1.78 3.32
C TYR A 55 -38.99 -2.22 4.14
N ASP A 56 -38.81 -2.24 5.50
CA ASP A 56 -39.85 -2.58 6.44
C ASP A 56 -39.47 -2.03 7.83
N GLU A 57 -40.39 -1.38 8.51
CA GLU A 57 -40.19 -0.77 9.84
C GLU A 57 -39.71 -1.80 10.89
N LYS A 58 -40.02 -3.11 10.72
CA LYS A 58 -39.53 -4.17 11.62
C LYS A 58 -37.99 -4.24 11.68
N TYR A 59 -37.28 -3.79 10.64
CA TYR A 59 -35.81 -3.79 10.60
C TYR A 59 -35.16 -2.63 11.38
N ARG A 60 -35.93 -1.66 11.84
CA ARG A 60 -35.44 -0.56 12.67
C ARG A 60 -34.91 -1.05 14.01
N ARG A 61 -35.64 -2.00 14.64
CA ARG A 61 -35.19 -2.66 15.86
C ARG A 61 -34.42 -3.93 15.49
N TRP A 62 -33.16 -3.98 15.90
CA TRP A 62 -32.33 -5.16 15.66
C TRP A 62 -32.88 -6.36 16.45
N SER A 63 -33.14 -7.46 15.78
CA SER A 63 -33.58 -8.72 16.33
C SER A 63 -32.98 -9.89 15.55
N LEU A 64 -32.76 -11.02 16.25
CA LEU A 64 -32.31 -12.24 15.60
C LEU A 64 -33.36 -12.80 14.61
N ASP A 65 -34.64 -12.45 14.78
CA ASP A 65 -35.71 -12.87 13.90
C ASP A 65 -35.77 -12.11 12.58
N THR A 66 -35.15 -10.91 12.55
CA THR A 66 -35.14 -10.05 11.36
C THR A 66 -33.84 -10.16 10.54
N ILE A 67 -32.99 -11.13 10.84
CA ILE A 67 -31.78 -11.46 10.08
C ILE A 67 -31.77 -12.95 9.71
N PRO A 68 -31.22 -13.36 8.54
CA PRO A 68 -30.55 -12.51 7.57
C PRO A 68 -31.51 -11.54 6.84
N PHE A 69 -31.04 -10.31 6.63
CA PHE A 69 -31.69 -9.33 5.78
C PHE A 69 -31.08 -9.41 4.38
N ILE A 70 -31.84 -9.87 3.41
CA ILE A 70 -31.47 -9.99 2.00
C ILE A 70 -32.65 -9.46 1.18
N PRO A 71 -32.58 -8.22 0.68
CA PRO A 71 -33.67 -7.64 -0.10
C PRO A 71 -33.71 -8.26 -1.51
N GLU A 72 -34.89 -8.49 -2.06
CA GLU A 72 -35.09 -8.92 -3.45
C GLU A 72 -34.62 -7.83 -4.42
N GLU A 73 -34.94 -6.58 -4.10
CA GLU A 73 -34.50 -5.40 -4.84
C GLU A 73 -33.80 -4.41 -3.90
N PHE A 74 -32.65 -3.89 -4.33
CA PHE A 74 -31.93 -2.88 -3.56
C PHE A 74 -32.53 -1.50 -3.78
N LYS A 75 -32.89 -0.82 -2.69
CA LYS A 75 -33.38 0.55 -2.69
C LYS A 75 -32.24 1.54 -2.46
N TYR A 76 -32.35 2.66 -3.13
CA TYR A 76 -31.38 3.75 -3.05
C TYR A 76 -32.07 5.05 -2.67
N GLU A 77 -31.36 5.92 -1.98
CA GLU A 77 -31.88 7.20 -1.53
C GLU A 77 -30.84 8.29 -1.66
N VAL A 78 -31.32 9.52 -1.86
CA VAL A 78 -30.46 10.71 -1.91
C VAL A 78 -29.97 11.03 -0.52
N ILE A 79 -28.66 11.24 -0.35
CA ILE A 79 -28.04 11.60 0.90
C ILE A 79 -28.52 12.99 1.34
N ASP A 80 -29.08 13.10 2.54
CA ASP A 80 -29.74 14.32 3.05
C ASP A 80 -28.87 15.58 2.97
N SER A 81 -27.59 15.47 3.32
CA SER A 81 -26.67 16.62 3.32
C SER A 81 -26.36 17.20 1.94
N VAL A 82 -26.66 16.47 0.87
CA VAL A 82 -26.36 16.86 -0.52
C VAL A 82 -27.59 16.91 -1.42
N LYS A 83 -28.81 16.85 -0.86
CA LYS A 83 -30.08 16.91 -1.60
C LYS A 83 -30.17 18.10 -2.55
N LYS A 84 -29.65 19.27 -2.16
CA LYS A 84 -29.65 20.47 -3.00
C LYS A 84 -28.86 20.21 -4.28
N GLN A 85 -27.64 19.71 -4.18
CA GLN A 85 -26.79 19.42 -5.36
C GLN A 85 -27.39 18.31 -6.20
N PHE A 86 -27.94 17.25 -5.60
CA PHE A 86 -28.64 16.21 -6.35
C PHE A 86 -29.81 16.79 -7.16
N GLY A 87 -30.63 17.66 -6.57
CA GLY A 87 -31.75 18.30 -7.27
C GLY A 87 -31.29 19.11 -8.49
N ILE A 88 -30.17 19.83 -8.38
CA ILE A 88 -29.58 20.57 -9.50
C ILE A 88 -29.10 19.60 -10.59
N VAL A 89 -28.32 18.58 -10.21
CA VAL A 89 -27.79 17.59 -11.16
C VAL A 89 -28.91 16.83 -11.86
N SER A 90 -29.90 16.35 -11.12
CA SER A 90 -31.07 15.64 -11.67
C SER A 90 -31.87 16.52 -12.65
N GLY A 91 -32.09 17.80 -12.30
CA GLY A 91 -32.72 18.74 -13.18
C GLY A 91 -31.96 18.97 -14.49
N LEU A 92 -30.63 19.08 -14.43
CA LEU A 92 -29.76 19.27 -15.58
C LEU A 92 -29.68 18.02 -16.46
N LEU A 93 -29.63 16.82 -15.89
CA LEU A 93 -29.63 15.56 -16.64
C LEU A 93 -30.91 15.35 -17.45
N ASN A 94 -32.05 15.86 -16.97
CA ASN A 94 -33.36 15.71 -17.59
C ASN A 94 -33.80 16.95 -18.44
N ARG A 95 -32.92 17.94 -18.61
CA ARG A 95 -33.24 19.12 -19.44
C ARG A 95 -33.48 18.72 -20.90
N GLU A 96 -34.50 19.30 -21.51
CA GLU A 96 -34.88 19.04 -22.91
C GLU A 96 -33.78 19.44 -23.89
N ASP A 97 -33.09 20.56 -23.62
CA ASP A 97 -32.02 21.09 -24.47
C ASP A 97 -30.69 20.36 -24.32
N VAL A 98 -30.57 19.39 -23.37
CA VAL A 98 -29.40 18.53 -23.21
C VAL A 98 -29.60 17.25 -24.06
N GLU A 99 -28.77 17.06 -25.06
CA GLU A 99 -28.81 15.89 -25.95
C GLU A 99 -27.78 14.82 -25.53
N THR A 100 -26.56 15.25 -25.18
CA THR A 100 -25.45 14.35 -24.84
C THR A 100 -24.93 14.63 -23.44
N ILE A 101 -24.77 13.56 -22.65
CA ILE A 101 -24.19 13.60 -21.34
C ILE A 101 -22.77 12.97 -21.39
N TYR A 102 -21.75 13.75 -21.05
CA TYR A 102 -20.39 13.30 -20.87
C TYR A 102 -20.16 13.00 -19.39
N VAL A 103 -19.93 11.74 -19.08
CA VAL A 103 -19.65 11.24 -17.73
C VAL A 103 -18.17 11.43 -17.43
N CYS A 104 -17.84 12.44 -16.63
CA CYS A 104 -16.49 12.89 -16.29
C CYS A 104 -16.14 12.66 -14.81
N THR A 105 -16.81 11.72 -14.16
CA THR A 105 -16.42 11.23 -12.84
C THR A 105 -15.07 10.52 -12.92
N ASP A 106 -14.37 10.36 -11.78
CA ASP A 106 -13.06 9.76 -11.74
C ASP A 106 -13.04 8.42 -12.51
N SER A 107 -11.95 8.16 -13.24
CA SER A 107 -11.81 6.98 -14.10
C SER A 107 -11.55 5.74 -13.25
N GLY A 108 -12.59 4.96 -12.97
CA GLY A 108 -12.51 3.77 -12.12
C GLY A 108 -13.88 3.28 -11.66
N ARG A 109 -13.90 2.14 -10.98
CA ARG A 109 -15.14 1.53 -10.46
C ARG A 109 -15.96 2.49 -9.58
N GLU A 110 -15.29 3.28 -8.74
CA GLU A 110 -15.95 4.22 -7.82
C GLU A 110 -16.66 5.34 -8.58
N GLY A 111 -15.98 5.98 -9.55
CA GLY A 111 -16.58 7.03 -10.37
C GLY A 111 -17.73 6.52 -11.24
N GLU A 112 -17.64 5.26 -11.70
CA GLU A 112 -18.74 4.60 -12.42
C GLU A 112 -19.95 4.42 -11.49
N TYR A 113 -19.74 3.92 -10.28
CA TYR A 113 -20.80 3.72 -9.28
C TYR A 113 -21.50 5.04 -8.89
N ILE A 114 -20.71 6.11 -8.65
CA ILE A 114 -21.25 7.43 -8.32
C ILE A 114 -22.20 7.93 -9.40
N TYR A 115 -21.76 7.91 -10.67
CA TYR A 115 -22.59 8.42 -11.76
C TYR A 115 -23.83 7.55 -12.01
N ARG A 116 -23.68 6.23 -12.09
CA ARG A 116 -24.80 5.31 -12.37
C ARG A 116 -25.91 5.42 -11.33
N LEU A 117 -25.56 5.57 -10.06
CA LEU A 117 -26.55 5.81 -9.01
C LEU A 117 -27.28 7.14 -9.19
N VAL A 118 -26.57 8.19 -9.58
CA VAL A 118 -27.18 9.51 -9.83
C VAL A 118 -28.12 9.44 -11.04
N GLU A 119 -27.70 8.81 -12.12
CA GLU A 119 -28.49 8.60 -13.32
C GLU A 119 -29.77 7.81 -13.03
N GLN A 120 -29.63 6.67 -12.32
CA GLN A 120 -30.76 5.84 -11.91
C GLN A 120 -31.75 6.60 -11.02
N GLN A 121 -31.27 7.34 -10.03
CA GLN A 121 -32.12 8.07 -9.09
C GLN A 121 -32.75 9.32 -9.72
N ALA A 122 -32.13 9.88 -10.75
CA ALA A 122 -32.66 10.99 -11.54
C ALA A 122 -33.67 10.55 -12.62
N GLY A 123 -33.75 9.25 -12.92
CA GLY A 123 -34.67 8.70 -13.96
C GLY A 123 -34.35 9.22 -15.34
N VAL A 124 -33.08 9.18 -15.74
CA VAL A 124 -32.63 9.74 -17.03
C VAL A 124 -32.98 8.81 -18.18
N GLU A 125 -33.73 9.31 -19.16
CA GLU A 125 -34.14 8.56 -20.35
C GLU A 125 -33.85 9.35 -21.64
N GLY A 126 -33.62 8.62 -22.73
CA GLY A 126 -33.55 9.18 -24.09
C GLY A 126 -32.32 10.06 -24.38
N LYS A 127 -31.28 10.00 -23.56
CA LYS A 127 -30.05 10.80 -23.73
C LYS A 127 -28.90 9.94 -24.27
N VAL A 128 -28.06 10.55 -25.11
CA VAL A 128 -26.76 9.96 -25.50
C VAL A 128 -25.81 10.12 -24.34
N ARG A 129 -25.14 9.03 -23.91
CA ARG A 129 -24.23 9.00 -22.76
C ARG A 129 -22.87 8.55 -23.20
N LYS A 130 -21.84 9.32 -22.87
CA LYS A 130 -20.45 9.05 -23.23
C LYS A 130 -19.56 9.08 -21.99
N ARG A 131 -18.74 8.08 -21.80
CA ARG A 131 -17.79 7.98 -20.69
C ARG A 131 -16.45 8.56 -21.08
N VAL A 132 -16.04 9.61 -20.36
CA VAL A 132 -14.73 10.25 -20.48
C VAL A 132 -13.76 9.54 -19.55
N TRP A 133 -12.60 9.13 -20.06
CA TRP A 133 -11.57 8.43 -19.29
C TRP A 133 -10.25 9.19 -19.38
N ILE A 134 -9.77 9.73 -18.25
CA ILE A 134 -8.58 10.60 -18.17
C ILE A 134 -7.69 10.19 -17.01
N ASP A 135 -6.37 10.36 -17.18
CA ASP A 135 -5.34 10.07 -16.19
C ASP A 135 -4.77 11.33 -15.53
N SER A 136 -5.06 12.51 -16.07
CA SER A 136 -4.68 13.80 -15.48
C SER A 136 -5.70 14.89 -15.84
N GLN A 137 -5.63 16.03 -15.14
CA GLN A 137 -6.51 17.17 -15.38
C GLN A 137 -5.86 18.26 -16.26
N THR A 138 -4.85 17.89 -17.04
CA THR A 138 -4.30 18.83 -18.03
C THR A 138 -5.28 19.07 -19.17
N GLU A 139 -5.24 20.26 -19.76
CA GLU A 139 -6.15 20.62 -20.87
C GLU A 139 -6.08 19.60 -22.01
N GLU A 140 -4.88 19.19 -22.39
CA GLU A 140 -4.63 18.23 -23.46
C GLU A 140 -5.31 16.88 -23.19
N GLU A 141 -5.17 16.37 -21.96
CA GLU A 141 -5.73 15.10 -21.53
C GLU A 141 -7.25 15.14 -21.44
N ILE A 142 -7.82 16.23 -20.91
CA ILE A 142 -9.28 16.43 -20.88
C ILE A 142 -9.85 16.42 -22.30
N LEU A 143 -9.25 17.18 -23.22
CA LEU A 143 -9.71 17.23 -24.61
C LEU A 143 -9.53 15.89 -25.33
N ARG A 144 -8.47 15.15 -25.03
CA ARG A 144 -8.28 13.78 -25.53
C ARG A 144 -9.40 12.88 -25.03
N GLY A 145 -9.65 12.86 -23.71
CA GLY A 145 -10.68 12.03 -23.10
C GLY A 145 -12.08 12.31 -23.65
N ILE A 146 -12.41 13.58 -23.96
CA ILE A 146 -13.70 13.95 -24.59
C ILE A 146 -13.79 13.42 -26.01
N ARG A 147 -12.72 13.56 -26.81
CA ARG A 147 -12.71 13.06 -28.21
C ARG A 147 -12.83 11.55 -28.29
N GLU A 148 -12.18 10.82 -27.34
CA GLU A 148 -12.11 9.36 -27.30
C GLU A 148 -13.21 8.74 -26.44
N ALA A 149 -14.15 9.56 -25.93
CA ALA A 149 -15.21 9.11 -25.05
C ALA A 149 -16.06 8.02 -25.73
N LYS A 150 -16.10 6.85 -25.11
CA LYS A 150 -16.90 5.71 -25.57
C LYS A 150 -18.35 5.82 -25.09
N ASP A 151 -19.23 5.09 -25.74
CA ASP A 151 -20.59 4.90 -25.22
C ASP A 151 -20.54 4.36 -23.79
N LEU A 152 -21.45 4.82 -22.93
CA LEU A 152 -21.48 4.43 -21.52
C LEU A 152 -21.66 2.92 -21.34
N SER A 153 -22.37 2.25 -22.27
CA SER A 153 -22.59 0.80 -22.24
C SER A 153 -21.30 -0.03 -22.36
N ALA A 154 -20.22 0.55 -22.92
CA ALA A 154 -18.92 -0.11 -22.93
C ALA A 154 -18.35 -0.39 -21.52
N TYR A 155 -18.95 0.21 -20.49
CA TYR A 155 -18.54 0.09 -19.09
C TYR A 155 -19.58 -0.62 -18.22
N ASP A 156 -20.58 -1.30 -18.79
CA ASP A 156 -21.67 -1.96 -18.05
C ASP A 156 -21.13 -3.05 -17.10
N ASN A 157 -20.24 -3.92 -17.56
CA ASN A 157 -19.62 -4.93 -16.72
C ASN A 157 -18.82 -4.32 -15.55
N LEU A 158 -18.16 -3.18 -15.78
CA LEU A 158 -17.46 -2.44 -14.73
C LEU A 158 -18.43 -1.86 -13.70
N SER A 159 -19.57 -1.35 -14.20
CA SER A 159 -20.69 -0.87 -13.38
C SER A 159 -21.24 -2.00 -12.52
N ASP A 160 -21.53 -3.16 -13.10
CA ASP A 160 -22.05 -4.33 -12.39
C ASP A 160 -21.11 -4.77 -11.27
N ALA A 161 -19.81 -4.84 -11.55
CA ALA A 161 -18.80 -5.14 -10.53
C ALA A 161 -18.76 -4.10 -9.40
N ALA A 162 -19.01 -2.82 -9.72
CA ALA A 162 -19.06 -1.75 -8.73
C ALA A 162 -20.30 -1.83 -7.84
N TYR A 163 -21.48 -2.09 -8.43
CA TYR A 163 -22.72 -2.34 -7.67
C TYR A 163 -22.60 -3.57 -6.78
N LEU A 164 -22.08 -4.68 -7.32
CA LEU A 164 -21.90 -5.93 -6.57
C LEU A 164 -20.98 -5.75 -5.37
N ARG A 165 -19.90 -5.01 -5.53
CA ARG A 165 -19.00 -4.69 -4.42
C ARG A 165 -19.72 -3.93 -3.30
N ALA A 166 -20.53 -2.94 -3.67
CA ALA A 166 -21.30 -2.17 -2.70
C ALA A 166 -22.35 -3.05 -2.01
N LYS A 167 -23.06 -3.92 -2.77
CA LYS A 167 -24.03 -4.88 -2.24
C LYS A 167 -23.37 -5.89 -1.30
N GLU A 168 -22.20 -6.39 -1.64
CA GLU A 168 -21.39 -7.30 -0.83
C GLU A 168 -21.03 -6.68 0.54
N ASP A 169 -20.43 -5.49 0.52
CA ASP A 169 -20.02 -4.78 1.74
C ASP A 169 -21.26 -4.41 2.59
N TYR A 170 -22.37 -4.07 1.96
CA TYR A 170 -23.65 -3.77 2.62
C TYR A 170 -24.25 -5.01 3.31
N LEU A 171 -24.41 -6.12 2.58
CA LEU A 171 -25.04 -7.34 3.11
C LEU A 171 -24.19 -7.98 4.22
N MET A 172 -22.90 -8.12 4.01
CA MET A 172 -21.99 -8.65 5.03
C MET A 172 -21.92 -7.72 6.24
N GLY A 173 -21.79 -6.42 6.01
CA GLY A 173 -21.71 -5.42 7.06
C GLY A 173 -22.94 -5.40 7.97
N ILE A 174 -24.14 -5.36 7.40
CA ILE A 174 -25.39 -5.31 8.16
C ILE A 174 -25.66 -6.64 8.87
N ASN A 175 -25.65 -7.75 8.14
CA ASN A 175 -26.07 -9.04 8.71
C ASN A 175 -25.09 -9.52 9.78
N PHE A 176 -23.79 -9.48 9.50
CA PHE A 176 -22.80 -9.96 10.45
C PHE A 176 -22.65 -9.04 11.65
N SER A 177 -22.68 -7.71 11.44
CA SER A 177 -22.60 -6.76 12.57
C SER A 177 -23.83 -6.90 13.48
N ARG A 178 -25.04 -7.01 12.92
CA ARG A 178 -26.27 -7.22 13.71
C ARG A 178 -26.23 -8.56 14.47
N ALA A 179 -25.90 -9.67 13.77
CA ALA A 179 -25.82 -10.98 14.37
C ALA A 179 -24.83 -11.04 15.55
N LEU A 180 -23.62 -10.56 15.32
CA LEU A 180 -22.55 -10.56 16.32
C LEU A 180 -22.86 -9.60 17.48
N THR A 181 -23.42 -8.42 17.21
CA THR A 181 -23.84 -7.50 18.26
C THR A 181 -24.93 -8.09 19.15
N LEU A 182 -25.97 -8.67 18.55
CA LEU A 182 -27.07 -9.27 19.28
C LEU A 182 -26.64 -10.44 20.17
N LYS A 183 -25.66 -11.23 19.70
CA LYS A 183 -25.14 -12.41 20.45
C LYS A 183 -24.11 -12.03 21.51
N TYR A 184 -23.22 -11.06 21.23
CA TYR A 184 -21.99 -10.88 21.99
C TYR A 184 -21.83 -9.48 22.63
N SER A 185 -22.73 -8.52 22.37
CA SER A 185 -22.66 -7.19 22.99
C SER A 185 -22.71 -7.26 24.53
N TYR A 186 -23.58 -8.12 25.08
CA TYR A 186 -23.74 -8.25 26.54
C TYR A 186 -22.45 -8.74 27.23
N PRO A 187 -21.81 -9.86 26.85
CA PRO A 187 -20.56 -10.28 27.48
C PRO A 187 -19.42 -9.27 27.28
N ILE A 188 -19.32 -8.60 26.12
CA ILE A 188 -18.30 -7.58 25.88
C ILE A 188 -18.51 -6.37 26.81
N LYS A 189 -19.71 -5.82 26.84
CA LYS A 189 -20.02 -4.63 27.67
C LYS A 189 -19.83 -4.91 29.15
N ASN A 190 -20.26 -6.07 29.64
CA ASN A 190 -20.07 -6.45 31.04
C ASN A 190 -18.57 -6.61 31.40
N TYR A 191 -17.79 -7.17 30.48
CA TYR A 191 -16.36 -7.33 30.68
C TYR A 191 -15.63 -5.98 30.72
N LEU A 192 -15.94 -5.08 29.80
CA LEU A 192 -15.33 -3.75 29.71
C LEU A 192 -15.98 -2.72 30.64
N GLN A 193 -17.10 -3.06 31.30
CA GLN A 193 -17.90 -2.14 32.13
C GLN A 193 -18.28 -0.84 31.38
N THR A 194 -18.83 -1.04 30.15
CA THR A 194 -19.28 0.05 29.29
C THR A 194 -20.79 -0.03 29.04
N ASP A 195 -21.44 1.09 28.73
CA ASP A 195 -22.88 1.13 28.47
C ASP A 195 -23.27 0.51 27.14
N LYS A 196 -22.36 0.55 26.16
CA LYS A 196 -22.61 0.06 24.80
C LYS A 196 -21.40 -0.70 24.26
N ALA A 197 -21.67 -1.80 23.57
CA ALA A 197 -20.68 -2.54 22.79
C ALA A 197 -21.31 -3.00 21.48
N VAL A 198 -20.98 -2.33 20.39
CA VAL A 198 -21.39 -2.72 19.04
C VAL A 198 -20.26 -3.49 18.40
N VAL A 199 -20.56 -4.68 17.86
CA VAL A 199 -19.61 -5.47 17.07
C VAL A 199 -19.75 -5.06 15.62
N SER A 200 -18.91 -4.13 15.19
CA SER A 200 -18.88 -3.70 13.80
C SER A 200 -17.86 -4.54 13.04
N VAL A 201 -18.31 -5.21 12.01
CA VAL A 201 -17.46 -6.02 11.12
C VAL A 201 -17.70 -5.66 9.67
N GLY A 202 -16.73 -5.98 8.84
CA GLY A 202 -16.79 -5.81 7.39
C GLY A 202 -15.65 -6.61 6.76
N ARG A 203 -15.81 -7.02 5.55
CA ARG A 203 -14.91 -7.94 4.84
C ARG A 203 -13.42 -7.55 4.97
N VAL A 204 -13.04 -6.35 4.53
CA VAL A 204 -11.65 -5.90 4.57
C VAL A 204 -11.23 -5.43 5.96
N MET A 205 -12.11 -4.67 6.63
CA MET A 205 -11.82 -4.08 7.95
C MET A 205 -11.49 -5.15 9.00
N THR A 206 -12.24 -6.24 9.01
CA THR A 206 -12.05 -7.34 9.97
C THR A 206 -10.78 -8.14 9.66
N CYS A 207 -10.46 -8.32 8.38
CA CYS A 207 -9.20 -8.95 7.98
C CYS A 207 -7.99 -8.12 8.44
N VAL A 208 -8.02 -6.80 8.29
CA VAL A 208 -6.95 -5.90 8.77
C VAL A 208 -6.80 -5.97 10.29
N LEU A 209 -7.91 -6.00 11.04
CA LEU A 209 -7.86 -6.23 12.49
C LEU A 209 -7.17 -7.56 12.80
N GLY A 210 -7.52 -8.63 12.07
CA GLY A 210 -6.89 -9.94 12.19
C GLY A 210 -5.37 -9.91 11.99
N MET A 211 -4.91 -9.23 10.94
CA MET A 211 -3.48 -9.09 10.66
C MET A 211 -2.72 -8.39 11.79
N VAL A 212 -3.30 -7.31 12.34
CA VAL A 212 -2.65 -6.56 13.44
C VAL A 212 -2.65 -7.36 14.74
N VAL A 213 -3.77 -8.01 15.10
CA VAL A 213 -3.85 -8.84 16.31
C VAL A 213 -2.90 -10.04 16.22
N ASN A 214 -2.86 -10.74 15.09
CA ASN A 214 -1.94 -11.86 14.90
C ASN A 214 -0.48 -11.43 15.05
N ARG A 215 -0.09 -10.30 14.45
CA ARG A 215 1.26 -9.73 14.60
C ARG A 215 1.59 -9.42 16.06
N GLU A 216 0.67 -8.85 16.81
CA GLU A 216 0.89 -8.56 18.23
C GLU A 216 1.05 -9.84 19.05
N ARG A 217 0.30 -10.90 18.72
CA ARG A 217 0.42 -12.23 19.35
C ARG A 217 1.76 -12.90 19.01
N GLU A 218 2.17 -12.86 17.75
CA GLU A 218 3.50 -13.32 17.34
C GLU A 218 4.63 -12.66 18.16
N ILE A 219 4.49 -11.36 18.42
CA ILE A 219 5.46 -10.60 19.24
C ILE A 219 5.42 -11.04 20.70
N ARG A 220 4.23 -11.25 21.27
CA ARG A 220 4.06 -11.66 22.68
C ARG A 220 4.54 -13.08 22.95
N GLU A 221 4.32 -13.97 22.00
CA GLU A 221 4.67 -15.39 22.09
C GLU A 221 6.11 -15.67 21.67
N PHE A 222 6.78 -14.67 21.13
CA PHE A 222 8.14 -14.82 20.63
C PHE A 222 9.10 -15.10 21.78
N VAL A 223 9.78 -16.24 21.72
CA VAL A 223 10.84 -16.61 22.65
C VAL A 223 12.17 -16.15 22.07
N LYS A 224 12.81 -15.23 22.78
CA LYS A 224 14.13 -14.76 22.42
C LYS A 224 15.17 -15.85 22.68
N ILE A 225 16.00 -16.11 21.70
CA ILE A 225 17.08 -17.08 21.77
C ILE A 225 18.40 -16.28 21.71
N PRO A 226 19.24 -16.33 22.78
CA PRO A 226 20.59 -15.76 22.73
C PRO A 226 21.46 -16.58 21.79
N PHE A 227 22.42 -15.94 21.15
CA PHE A 227 23.47 -16.60 20.38
C PHE A 227 24.76 -15.79 20.44
N TYR A 228 25.89 -16.46 20.26
CA TYR A 228 27.21 -15.88 20.40
C TYR A 228 27.99 -16.04 19.10
N ARG A 229 28.23 -14.93 18.42
CA ARG A 229 29.04 -14.88 17.19
C ARG A 229 30.50 -14.73 17.53
N ILE A 230 31.38 -15.40 16.79
CA ILE A 230 32.82 -15.30 16.96
C ILE A 230 33.38 -14.36 15.90
N LEU A 231 34.08 -13.35 16.35
CA LEU A 231 34.70 -12.31 15.53
C LEU A 231 36.21 -12.42 15.61
N LEU A 232 36.89 -12.36 14.47
CA LEU A 232 38.33 -12.29 14.34
C LEU A 232 38.68 -10.92 13.75
N GLN A 233 39.50 -10.15 14.44
CA GLN A 233 40.13 -8.95 13.89
C GLN A 233 41.30 -9.36 13.01
N VAL A 234 41.40 -8.75 11.83
CA VAL A 234 42.47 -9.01 10.87
C VAL A 234 43.00 -7.69 10.34
N ALA A 235 44.30 -7.49 10.39
CA ALA A 235 44.92 -6.29 9.80
C ALA A 235 45.17 -6.46 8.30
N ILE A 236 44.64 -5.55 7.50
CA ILE A 236 44.83 -5.49 6.05
C ILE A 236 45.34 -4.09 5.70
N GLU A 237 46.56 -3.97 5.23
CA GLU A 237 47.21 -2.69 4.84
C GLU A 237 47.01 -1.57 5.90
N GLY A 238 47.16 -1.93 7.19
CA GLY A 238 47.02 -0.99 8.31
C GLY A 238 45.59 -0.69 8.74
N HIS A 239 44.58 -1.29 8.12
CA HIS A 239 43.18 -1.20 8.51
C HIS A 239 42.79 -2.46 9.31
N GLU A 240 42.15 -2.27 10.47
CA GLU A 240 41.56 -3.38 11.23
C GLU A 240 40.19 -3.75 10.63
N CYS A 241 40.07 -5.01 10.22
CA CYS A 241 38.87 -5.54 9.59
C CYS A 241 38.28 -6.66 10.46
N THR A 242 36.96 -6.66 10.60
CA THR A 242 36.25 -7.69 11.38
C THR A 242 35.79 -8.82 10.47
N PHE A 243 36.22 -10.03 10.76
CA PHE A 243 35.78 -11.25 10.12
C PHE A 243 34.89 -12.04 11.07
N GLU A 244 33.75 -12.51 10.59
CA GLU A 244 32.81 -13.32 11.38
C GLU A 244 32.96 -14.81 11.01
N TRP A 245 33.03 -15.66 12.02
CA TRP A 245 33.08 -17.12 11.86
C TRP A 245 31.78 -17.62 11.20
N LYS A 246 31.97 -18.63 10.32
CA LYS A 246 30.87 -19.27 9.62
C LYS A 246 31.14 -20.78 9.50
N ALA A 247 30.19 -21.57 9.99
CA ALA A 247 30.27 -23.04 9.88
C ALA A 247 30.01 -23.45 8.42
N THR A 248 31.10 -23.69 7.68
CA THR A 248 31.06 -24.25 6.32
C THR A 248 31.08 -25.78 6.39
N GLU A 249 30.94 -26.46 5.25
CA GLU A 249 30.97 -27.93 5.14
C GLU A 249 32.24 -28.57 5.75
N GLU A 250 33.34 -27.81 5.83
CA GLU A 250 34.61 -28.24 6.42
C GLU A 250 34.65 -28.09 7.95
N SER A 251 33.72 -27.32 8.53
CA SER A 251 33.64 -27.09 9.97
C SER A 251 33.02 -28.28 10.70
N LYS A 252 33.59 -28.65 11.86
CA LYS A 252 32.98 -29.63 12.76
C LYS A 252 31.59 -29.24 13.29
N TYR A 253 31.22 -27.98 13.13
CA TYR A 253 29.91 -27.44 13.53
C TYR A 253 28.92 -27.32 12.37
N TYR A 254 29.27 -27.79 11.18
CA TYR A 254 28.37 -27.79 10.04
C TYR A 254 27.06 -28.52 10.34
N GLN A 255 25.92 -27.85 10.19
CA GLN A 255 24.58 -28.35 10.54
C GLN A 255 24.44 -28.83 12.00
N SER A 256 25.29 -28.37 12.91
CA SER A 256 25.24 -28.75 14.33
C SER A 256 24.03 -28.11 15.04
N PRO A 257 23.32 -28.85 15.92
CA PRO A 257 22.27 -28.26 16.75
C PRO A 257 22.78 -27.27 17.81
N LYS A 258 24.11 -27.16 18.00
CA LYS A 258 24.76 -26.23 18.93
C LYS A 258 24.82 -24.79 18.42
N ILE A 259 24.50 -24.56 17.15
CA ILE A 259 24.60 -23.24 16.54
C ILE A 259 23.25 -22.74 16.01
N TYR A 260 23.04 -21.43 16.12
CA TYR A 260 21.95 -20.71 15.50
C TYR A 260 22.35 -20.33 14.07
N LYS A 261 21.61 -20.82 13.08
CA LYS A 261 21.97 -20.72 11.67
C LYS A 261 23.35 -21.33 11.40
N ASP A 262 24.27 -20.56 10.81
CA ASP A 262 25.61 -21.02 10.44
C ASP A 262 26.74 -20.21 11.12
N ASN A 263 26.44 -19.32 12.09
CA ASN A 263 27.41 -18.36 12.59
C ASN A 263 27.31 -17.97 14.08
N GLY A 264 26.47 -18.62 14.86
CA GLY A 264 26.31 -18.25 16.28
C GLY A 264 26.12 -19.44 17.18
N PHE A 265 26.93 -19.58 18.24
CA PHE A 265 26.73 -20.62 19.25
C PHE A 265 25.50 -20.32 20.10
N LEU A 266 24.72 -21.35 20.44
CA LEU A 266 23.55 -21.20 21.32
C LEU A 266 23.94 -21.11 22.81
N GLU A 267 25.11 -21.64 23.17
CA GLU A 267 25.63 -21.60 24.54
C GLU A 267 26.95 -20.83 24.60
N GLU A 268 27.08 -19.94 25.57
CA GLU A 268 28.26 -19.13 25.77
C GLU A 268 29.53 -19.98 25.99
N LYS A 269 29.42 -21.05 26.77
CA LYS A 269 30.52 -21.98 27.05
C LYS A 269 31.08 -22.64 25.79
N GLU A 270 30.22 -22.95 24.81
CA GLU A 270 30.67 -23.53 23.53
C GLU A 270 31.43 -22.49 22.72
N ALA A 271 30.98 -21.23 22.75
CA ALA A 271 31.69 -20.12 22.11
C ALA A 271 33.06 -19.88 22.72
N ASP A 272 33.18 -19.90 24.07
CA ASP A 272 34.44 -19.73 24.78
C ASP A 272 35.40 -20.91 24.53
N ALA A 273 34.89 -22.14 24.53
CA ALA A 273 35.66 -23.32 24.18
C ALA A 273 36.18 -23.26 22.73
N PHE A 274 35.38 -22.73 21.82
CA PHE A 274 35.77 -22.55 20.42
C PHE A 274 36.87 -21.48 20.27
N ILE A 275 36.77 -20.35 20.96
CA ILE A 275 37.82 -19.33 20.99
C ILE A 275 39.11 -19.90 21.54
N SER A 276 39.03 -20.64 22.66
CA SER A 276 40.19 -21.30 23.30
C SER A 276 40.87 -22.26 22.32
N PHE A 277 40.09 -23.09 21.60
CA PHE A 277 40.62 -23.99 20.57
C PHE A 277 41.36 -23.22 19.46
N LEU A 278 40.85 -22.10 19.02
CA LEU A 278 41.50 -21.30 18.00
C LEU A 278 42.82 -20.65 18.47
N GLN A 279 42.95 -20.39 19.77
CA GLN A 279 44.11 -19.78 20.41
C GLN A 279 45.18 -20.77 20.86
N GLU A 280 44.89 -22.08 20.86
CA GLU A 280 45.86 -23.14 21.26
C GLU A 280 47.10 -23.14 20.37
N GLU A 281 48.27 -23.50 20.93
CA GLU A 281 49.49 -23.68 20.17
C GLU A 281 49.47 -24.98 19.32
N PRO A 282 50.04 -25.03 18.12
CA PRO A 282 50.66 -23.87 17.45
C PRO A 282 49.61 -22.85 16.93
N LYS A 283 49.91 -21.59 17.11
CA LYS A 283 49.07 -20.51 16.54
C LYS A 283 49.15 -20.54 15.01
N GLU A 284 48.01 -20.49 14.39
CA GLU A 284 47.89 -20.38 12.92
C GLU A 284 47.47 -18.99 12.51
N GLU A 285 48.14 -18.42 11.52
CA GLU A 285 47.71 -17.18 10.90
C GLU A 285 46.57 -17.46 9.92
N PRO A 286 45.57 -16.55 9.82
CA PRO A 286 44.49 -16.69 8.86
C PRO A 286 44.98 -16.67 7.43
N VAL A 287 44.66 -17.69 6.66
CA VAL A 287 45.02 -17.81 5.24
C VAL A 287 43.82 -17.51 4.35
N ILE A 288 43.99 -16.64 3.39
CA ILE A 288 42.93 -16.35 2.42
C ILE A 288 42.63 -17.60 1.57
N ARG A 289 41.46 -18.16 1.70
CA ARG A 289 40.97 -19.29 0.91
C ARG A 289 40.04 -18.90 -0.21
N LYS A 290 39.28 -17.81 -0.01
CA LYS A 290 38.29 -17.34 -0.96
C LYS A 290 38.34 -15.83 -1.09
N ILE A 291 38.34 -15.33 -2.32
CA ILE A 291 38.11 -13.91 -2.63
C ILE A 291 37.09 -13.88 -3.78
N GLU A 292 35.97 -13.24 -3.53
CA GLU A 292 34.97 -12.98 -4.57
C GLU A 292 34.87 -11.47 -4.80
N LYS A 293 35.07 -11.06 -6.04
CA LYS A 293 34.88 -9.68 -6.48
C LYS A 293 33.63 -9.62 -7.35
N LYS A 294 32.65 -8.86 -6.91
CA LYS A 294 31.37 -8.72 -7.62
C LYS A 294 31.05 -7.26 -7.86
N LYS A 295 30.47 -6.97 -9.00
CA LYS A 295 29.85 -5.69 -9.30
C LYS A 295 28.34 -5.84 -9.08
N GLU A 296 27.82 -5.12 -8.08
CA GLU A 296 26.39 -5.10 -7.81
C GLU A 296 25.79 -3.83 -8.41
N THR A 297 24.73 -3.99 -9.20
CA THR A 297 23.98 -2.87 -9.76
C THR A 297 22.63 -2.77 -9.06
N LYS A 298 22.29 -1.56 -8.56
CA LYS A 298 21.02 -1.27 -7.95
C LYS A 298 20.23 -0.33 -8.87
N ASN A 299 19.20 -0.87 -9.52
CA ASN A 299 18.34 -0.06 -10.39
C ASN A 299 17.49 0.93 -9.59
N PRO A 300 17.10 2.06 -10.19
CA PRO A 300 16.09 2.94 -9.61
C PRO A 300 14.82 2.13 -9.25
N PRO A 301 14.18 2.43 -8.11
CA PRO A 301 12.92 1.77 -7.75
C PRO A 301 11.84 2.09 -8.78
N LEU A 302 10.80 1.24 -8.87
CA LEU A 302 9.63 1.53 -9.68
C LEU A 302 8.98 2.86 -9.22
N LEU A 303 8.19 3.45 -10.09
CA LEU A 303 7.44 4.67 -9.79
C LEU A 303 6.49 4.48 -8.61
N TYR A 304 5.93 5.57 -8.11
CA TYR A 304 4.94 5.50 -7.04
C TYR A 304 3.57 5.07 -7.55
N ASN A 305 2.99 4.10 -6.84
CA ASN A 305 1.55 4.00 -6.68
C ASN A 305 1.16 4.65 -5.34
N LEU A 306 -0.12 4.64 -5.00
CA LEU A 306 -0.59 5.27 -3.77
C LEU A 306 -0.02 4.59 -2.51
N ALA A 307 0.03 3.26 -2.47
CA ALA A 307 0.48 2.52 -1.29
C ALA A 307 1.97 2.76 -0.96
N GLU A 308 2.83 2.74 -1.97
CA GLU A 308 4.26 3.07 -1.80
C GLU A 308 4.47 4.52 -1.39
N LEU A 309 3.69 5.46 -1.96
CA LEU A 309 3.74 6.86 -1.55
C LEU A 309 3.33 7.04 -0.09
N GLN A 310 2.25 6.38 0.34
CA GLN A 310 1.77 6.39 1.72
C GLN A 310 2.81 5.81 2.69
N ASN A 311 3.47 4.71 2.31
CA ASN A 311 4.52 4.10 3.11
C ASN A 311 5.74 5.03 3.27
N ASP A 312 6.22 5.63 2.18
CA ASP A 312 7.35 6.54 2.24
C ASP A 312 7.02 7.83 3.01
N CYS A 313 5.82 8.39 2.83
CA CYS A 313 5.34 9.53 3.61
C CYS A 313 5.23 9.22 5.12
N SER A 314 4.73 8.03 5.47
CA SER A 314 4.68 7.58 6.86
C SER A 314 6.07 7.46 7.48
N LYS A 315 7.06 6.93 6.72
CA LYS A 315 8.45 6.81 7.17
C LYS A 315 9.15 8.15 7.29
N LEU A 316 9.06 8.99 6.26
CA LEU A 316 9.82 10.24 6.16
C LEU A 316 9.19 11.39 6.96
N PHE A 317 7.88 11.51 6.95
CA PHE A 317 7.16 12.67 7.48
C PHE A 317 6.29 12.37 8.69
N LYS A 318 6.12 11.09 9.04
CA LYS A 318 5.23 10.63 10.13
C LYS A 318 3.77 11.07 9.96
N ILE A 319 3.32 11.19 8.70
CA ILE A 319 1.93 11.48 8.37
C ILE A 319 1.17 10.19 8.06
N SER A 320 -0.13 10.21 8.29
CA SER A 320 -0.99 9.04 8.07
C SER A 320 -1.24 8.79 6.58
N PRO A 321 -1.63 7.56 6.19
CA PRO A 321 -2.05 7.27 4.82
C PRO A 321 -3.21 8.13 4.32
N ASP A 322 -4.18 8.44 5.19
CA ASP A 322 -5.31 9.34 4.89
C ASP A 322 -4.82 10.77 4.57
N GLU A 323 -3.91 11.30 5.36
CA GLU A 323 -3.30 12.62 5.11
C GLU A 323 -2.47 12.61 3.82
N THR A 324 -1.73 11.55 3.55
CA THR A 324 -0.98 11.39 2.29
C THR A 324 -1.91 11.37 1.09
N LEU A 325 -3.03 10.65 1.16
CA LEU A 325 -4.02 10.63 0.08
C LEU A 325 -4.62 12.01 -0.14
N ARG A 326 -4.96 12.74 0.94
CA ARG A 326 -5.48 14.10 0.85
C ARG A 326 -4.49 15.04 0.15
N ILE A 327 -3.19 14.94 0.49
CA ILE A 327 -2.14 15.71 -0.17
C ILE A 327 -2.00 15.31 -1.65
N ALA A 328 -1.94 14.02 -1.96
CA ALA A 328 -1.82 13.56 -3.33
C ALA A 328 -3.02 13.99 -4.19
N GLN A 329 -4.23 13.99 -3.62
CA GLN A 329 -5.43 14.52 -4.27
C GLN A 329 -5.33 16.04 -4.51
N GLU A 330 -4.82 16.81 -3.54
CA GLU A 330 -4.55 18.25 -3.70
C GLU A 330 -3.56 18.49 -4.86
N LEU A 331 -2.47 17.73 -4.93
CA LEU A 331 -1.47 17.86 -5.99
C LEU A 331 -2.05 17.55 -7.39
N TYR A 332 -2.91 16.53 -7.47
CA TYR A 332 -3.64 16.20 -8.69
C TYR A 332 -4.59 17.33 -9.11
N GLU A 333 -5.40 17.86 -8.20
CA GLU A 333 -6.34 18.96 -8.47
C GLU A 333 -5.63 20.26 -8.87
N LYS A 334 -4.40 20.45 -8.37
CA LYS A 334 -3.50 21.55 -8.78
C LYS A 334 -2.70 21.25 -10.04
N LYS A 335 -2.97 20.16 -10.73
CA LYS A 335 -2.31 19.72 -11.98
C LYS A 335 -0.82 19.40 -11.85
N LEU A 336 -0.33 19.26 -10.65
CA LEU A 336 1.08 18.98 -10.40
C LEU A 336 1.42 17.50 -10.63
N THR A 337 0.49 16.60 -10.35
CA THR A 337 0.67 15.15 -10.52
C THR A 337 -0.49 14.51 -11.29
N THR A 338 -0.29 13.28 -11.73
CA THR A 338 -1.34 12.40 -12.28
C THR A 338 -2.25 11.88 -11.17
N TYR A 339 -3.30 11.15 -11.56
CA TYR A 339 -4.34 10.65 -10.64
C TYR A 339 -3.73 9.77 -9.53
N PRO A 340 -4.04 10.05 -8.25
CA PRO A 340 -3.32 9.41 -7.15
C PRO A 340 -3.82 8.02 -6.77
N ARG A 341 -5.07 7.65 -7.09
CA ARG A 341 -5.65 6.37 -6.67
C ARG A 341 -5.35 5.28 -7.70
N THR A 342 -4.09 4.91 -7.78
CA THR A 342 -3.60 3.86 -8.68
C THR A 342 -2.82 2.80 -7.90
N ASP A 343 -2.94 1.54 -8.32
CA ASP A 343 -2.11 0.45 -7.85
C ASP A 343 -0.92 0.18 -8.80
N ALA A 344 -0.89 0.81 -10.00
CA ALA A 344 0.20 0.67 -10.96
C ALA A 344 1.46 1.44 -10.55
N ARG A 345 2.62 0.83 -10.79
CA ARG A 345 3.95 1.40 -10.54
C ARG A 345 4.75 1.61 -11.83
N VAL A 346 4.08 1.59 -12.96
CA VAL A 346 4.66 1.67 -14.31
C VAL A 346 3.90 2.69 -15.14
N LEU A 347 4.50 3.11 -16.25
CA LEU A 347 3.88 3.97 -17.26
C LEU A 347 3.22 3.12 -18.35
N SER A 348 2.25 3.71 -19.04
CA SER A 348 1.75 3.17 -20.30
C SER A 348 2.69 3.52 -21.45
N THR A 349 2.62 2.71 -22.51
CA THR A 349 3.37 2.97 -23.75
C THR A 349 3.01 4.32 -24.36
N ALA A 350 1.75 4.75 -24.24
CA ALA A 350 1.30 6.05 -24.73
C ALA A 350 1.98 7.20 -23.99
N VAL A 351 1.98 7.18 -22.66
CA VAL A 351 2.63 8.19 -21.81
C VAL A 351 4.14 8.19 -22.02
N ALA A 352 4.77 7.02 -22.17
CA ALA A 352 6.21 6.91 -22.39
C ALA A 352 6.67 7.64 -23.67
N LYS A 353 5.87 7.63 -24.73
CA LYS A 353 6.19 8.35 -25.98
C LYS A 353 6.20 9.87 -25.81
N GLU A 354 5.43 10.40 -24.89
CA GLU A 354 5.28 11.85 -24.66
C GLU A 354 6.02 12.34 -23.41
N ILE A 355 6.74 11.45 -22.73
CA ILE A 355 7.36 11.71 -21.41
C ILE A 355 8.31 12.91 -21.38
N ALA A 356 8.89 13.27 -22.54
CA ALA A 356 9.74 14.44 -22.68
C ALA A 356 9.01 15.74 -22.31
N LYS A 357 7.69 15.83 -22.51
CA LYS A 357 6.87 16.99 -22.12
C LYS A 357 6.86 17.16 -20.60
N ASN A 358 6.63 16.04 -19.87
CA ASN A 358 6.63 16.04 -18.41
C ASN A 358 7.98 16.49 -17.86
N ILE A 359 9.08 15.92 -18.39
CA ILE A 359 10.45 16.26 -17.99
C ILE A 359 10.75 17.73 -18.34
N GLY A 360 10.34 18.18 -19.53
CA GLY A 360 10.53 19.55 -20.00
C GLY A 360 9.89 20.58 -19.08
N GLY A 361 8.67 20.32 -18.62
CA GLY A 361 8.00 21.19 -17.66
C GLY A 361 8.74 21.31 -16.33
N LEU A 362 9.41 20.25 -15.85
CA LEU A 362 10.15 20.25 -14.59
C LEU A 362 11.37 21.16 -14.57
N LYS A 363 11.81 21.71 -15.71
CA LYS A 363 12.82 22.80 -15.75
C LYS A 363 12.35 24.05 -14.99
N ASN A 364 11.04 24.22 -14.81
CA ASN A 364 10.45 25.31 -14.03
C ASN A 364 10.35 25.02 -12.53
N TYR A 365 10.76 23.84 -12.10
CA TYR A 365 10.78 23.45 -10.68
C TYR A 365 12.24 23.48 -10.16
N HIS A 366 12.59 24.52 -9.42
CA HIS A 366 13.99 24.82 -9.03
C HIS A 366 14.72 23.65 -8.36
N VAL A 367 14.00 22.80 -7.57
CA VAL A 367 14.58 21.64 -6.86
C VAL A 367 15.07 20.54 -7.82
N ALA A 368 14.51 20.48 -9.03
CA ALA A 368 14.74 19.40 -9.98
C ALA A 368 15.16 19.89 -11.38
N ALA A 369 15.24 21.21 -11.59
CA ALA A 369 15.48 21.83 -12.90
C ALA A 369 16.78 21.33 -13.55
N GLU A 370 17.86 21.22 -12.80
CA GLU A 370 19.15 20.75 -13.28
C GLU A 370 19.07 19.29 -13.79
N TYR A 371 18.45 18.41 -13.01
CA TYR A 371 18.29 17.00 -13.38
C TYR A 371 17.40 16.82 -14.60
N ALA A 372 16.30 17.59 -14.69
CA ALA A 372 15.42 17.56 -15.85
C ALA A 372 16.15 18.04 -17.11
N ALA A 373 16.95 19.09 -17.01
CA ALA A 373 17.77 19.60 -18.12
C ALA A 373 18.85 18.57 -18.55
N GLU A 374 19.52 17.93 -17.61
CA GLU A 374 20.51 16.88 -17.87
C GLU A 374 19.88 15.70 -18.65
N ILE A 375 18.71 15.21 -18.22
CA ILE A 375 17.99 14.12 -18.87
C ILE A 375 17.64 14.46 -20.34
N LEU A 376 17.13 15.67 -20.56
CA LEU A 376 16.75 16.11 -21.91
C LEU A 376 17.96 16.29 -22.82
N ASN A 377 19.03 16.91 -22.31
CA ASN A 377 20.26 17.15 -23.07
C ASN A 377 20.96 15.83 -23.46
N LYS A 378 21.01 14.88 -22.54
CA LYS A 378 21.59 13.54 -22.80
C LYS A 378 20.64 12.62 -23.60
N GLY A 379 19.37 12.97 -23.69
CA GLY A 379 18.35 12.12 -24.32
C GLY A 379 18.09 10.80 -23.58
N SER A 380 18.42 10.70 -22.29
CA SER A 380 18.32 9.44 -21.51
C SER A 380 16.88 8.97 -21.26
N TYR A 381 15.88 9.78 -21.58
CA TYR A 381 14.46 9.38 -21.60
C TYR A 381 14.08 8.54 -22.82
N ARG A 382 14.89 8.56 -23.88
CA ARG A 382 14.60 7.82 -25.12
C ARG A 382 14.76 6.31 -24.86
N GLY A 383 13.78 5.56 -25.34
CA GLY A 383 13.78 4.10 -25.17
C GLY A 383 13.26 3.60 -23.84
N ILE A 384 12.68 4.49 -22.99
CA ILE A 384 12.07 4.09 -21.72
C ILE A 384 10.97 3.04 -21.92
N GLU A 385 10.29 3.05 -23.05
CA GLU A 385 9.25 2.09 -23.43
C GLU A 385 9.74 0.64 -23.47
N LYS A 386 11.08 0.42 -23.57
CA LYS A 386 11.70 -0.91 -23.56
C LYS A 386 12.20 -1.33 -22.18
N THR A 387 11.94 -0.54 -21.16
CA THR A 387 12.43 -0.77 -19.80
C THR A 387 11.34 -1.34 -18.88
N ARG A 388 11.75 -1.79 -17.70
CA ARG A 388 10.84 -2.25 -16.64
C ARG A 388 9.85 -1.17 -16.14
N TYR A 389 10.02 0.08 -16.52
CA TYR A 389 9.17 1.20 -16.07
C TYR A 389 7.96 1.43 -16.95
N VAL A 390 7.81 0.66 -18.05
CA VAL A 390 6.67 0.72 -18.96
C VAL A 390 6.09 -0.67 -19.15
N ASN A 391 4.81 -0.84 -18.83
CA ASN A 391 4.13 -2.12 -18.98
C ASN A 391 2.60 -1.96 -18.97
N ASP A 392 1.98 -1.91 -20.13
CA ASP A 392 0.53 -1.74 -20.27
C ASP A 392 -0.28 -2.88 -19.59
N LYS A 393 0.28 -4.08 -19.47
CA LYS A 393 -0.39 -5.22 -18.82
C LYS A 393 -0.50 -5.10 -17.29
N GLN A 394 0.29 -4.22 -16.69
CA GLN A 394 0.25 -3.95 -15.24
C GLN A 394 -0.61 -2.73 -14.89
N ILE A 395 -1.30 -2.16 -15.87
CA ILE A 395 -2.19 -1.01 -15.70
C ILE A 395 -3.62 -1.51 -15.85
N THR A 396 -4.42 -1.33 -14.81
CA THR A 396 -5.86 -1.61 -14.84
C THR A 396 -6.64 -0.36 -15.25
N ASP A 397 -6.55 0.69 -14.45
CA ASP A 397 -7.31 1.93 -14.63
C ASP A 397 -6.37 3.11 -14.94
N HIS A 398 -5.32 3.28 -14.14
CA HIS A 398 -4.36 4.37 -14.23
C HIS A 398 -2.92 3.88 -14.12
N TYR A 399 -2.00 4.57 -14.78
CA TYR A 399 -0.57 4.36 -14.60
C TYR A 399 -0.07 5.03 -13.30
N ALA A 400 1.23 4.92 -13.03
CA ALA A 400 1.87 5.41 -11.81
C ALA A 400 1.68 6.91 -11.56
N ILE A 401 1.81 7.32 -10.31
CA ILE A 401 1.81 8.73 -9.91
C ILE A 401 3.11 9.39 -10.37
N ILE A 402 3.01 10.34 -11.30
CA ILE A 402 4.14 11.09 -11.83
C ILE A 402 3.83 12.60 -11.88
N PRO A 403 4.84 13.48 -11.93
CA PRO A 403 4.60 14.89 -12.19
C PRO A 403 4.11 15.10 -13.62
N THR A 404 3.17 16.01 -13.81
CA THR A 404 2.65 16.39 -15.14
C THR A 404 3.59 17.34 -15.88
N GLY A 405 4.49 18.02 -15.19
CA GLY A 405 5.30 19.13 -15.73
C GLY A 405 4.51 20.44 -15.84
N GLN A 406 3.33 20.52 -15.22
CA GLN A 406 2.45 21.69 -15.22
C GLN A 406 2.06 22.09 -13.80
N GLY A 407 1.19 23.08 -13.64
CA GLY A 407 0.62 23.47 -12.33
C GLY A 407 1.54 24.32 -11.44
N PHE A 408 2.73 24.74 -11.92
CA PHE A 408 3.76 25.41 -11.10
C PHE A 408 3.31 26.72 -10.46
N GLY A 409 2.32 27.43 -11.01
CA GLY A 409 1.72 28.59 -10.37
C GLY A 409 1.14 28.33 -8.98
N SER A 410 0.83 27.07 -8.68
CA SER A 410 0.30 26.66 -7.39
C SER A 410 1.36 26.30 -6.34
N LEU A 411 2.64 26.18 -6.73
CA LEU A 411 3.70 25.70 -5.82
C LEU A 411 3.85 26.58 -4.58
N ASN A 412 3.85 27.91 -4.75
CA ASN A 412 4.02 28.86 -3.64
C ASN A 412 2.84 28.84 -2.65
N SER A 413 1.70 28.29 -3.04
CA SER A 413 0.51 28.15 -2.20
C SER A 413 0.38 26.77 -1.52
N LEU A 414 1.34 25.87 -1.74
CA LEU A 414 1.35 24.56 -1.11
C LEU A 414 1.73 24.65 0.37
N HIS A 415 1.03 23.87 1.19
CA HIS A 415 1.51 23.61 2.54
C HIS A 415 2.90 22.93 2.49
N PRO A 416 3.82 23.22 3.45
CA PRO A 416 5.17 22.62 3.44
C PRO A 416 5.20 21.08 3.32
N ALA A 417 4.24 20.38 3.93
CA ALA A 417 4.13 18.93 3.78
C ALA A 417 3.79 18.53 2.33
N SER A 418 2.84 19.24 1.68
CA SER A 418 2.46 18.99 0.28
C SER A 418 3.64 19.23 -0.67
N ALA A 419 4.43 20.27 -0.41
CA ALA A 419 5.64 20.55 -1.20
C ALA A 419 6.69 19.42 -1.09
N LYS A 420 6.91 18.88 0.12
CA LYS A 420 7.82 17.74 0.34
C LYS A 420 7.31 16.46 -0.35
N VAL A 421 6.02 16.19 -0.28
CA VAL A 421 5.41 15.05 -0.98
C VAL A 421 5.56 15.20 -2.49
N TYR A 422 5.36 16.39 -3.04
CA TYR A 422 5.61 16.65 -4.46
C TYR A 422 7.08 16.41 -4.82
N GLU A 423 8.03 16.87 -4.01
CA GLU A 423 9.45 16.65 -4.25
C GLU A 423 9.80 15.16 -4.34
N ILE A 424 9.32 14.32 -3.40
CA ILE A 424 9.65 12.88 -3.46
C ILE A 424 9.07 12.21 -4.70
N ILE A 425 7.88 12.64 -5.16
CA ILE A 425 7.28 12.15 -6.41
C ILE A 425 8.16 12.54 -7.61
N VAL A 426 8.57 13.80 -7.70
CA VAL A 426 9.44 14.30 -8.78
C VAL A 426 10.78 13.57 -8.79
N ARG A 427 11.43 13.42 -7.65
CA ARG A 427 12.74 12.74 -7.55
C ARG A 427 12.64 11.26 -7.91
N ARG A 428 11.59 10.57 -7.46
CA ARG A 428 11.33 9.18 -7.85
C ARG A 428 11.13 9.06 -9.37
N PHE A 429 10.38 9.96 -9.96
CA PHE A 429 10.14 10.01 -11.40
C PHE A 429 11.43 10.27 -12.19
N LEU A 430 12.21 11.29 -11.83
CA LEU A 430 13.45 11.60 -12.54
C LEU A 430 14.51 10.50 -12.38
N SER A 431 14.53 9.79 -11.26
CA SER A 431 15.49 8.71 -11.00
C SER A 431 15.45 7.61 -12.06
N VAL A 432 14.30 7.31 -12.66
CA VAL A 432 14.18 6.22 -13.64
C VAL A 432 14.90 6.48 -14.96
N PHE A 433 15.28 7.74 -15.22
CA PHE A 433 16.02 8.16 -16.40
C PHE A 433 17.54 8.20 -16.20
N TYR A 434 18.01 7.84 -15.01
CA TYR A 434 19.42 7.74 -14.66
C TYR A 434 19.89 6.29 -14.62
N PRO A 435 21.18 6.03 -14.83
CA PRO A 435 21.72 4.69 -14.74
C PRO A 435 21.56 4.11 -13.32
N ALA A 436 21.65 2.80 -13.22
CA ALA A 436 21.71 2.11 -11.95
C ALA A 436 22.91 2.57 -11.11
N ALA A 437 22.75 2.62 -9.81
CA ALA A 437 23.88 2.77 -8.89
C ALA A 437 24.75 1.50 -8.95
N VAL A 438 26.07 1.68 -8.96
CA VAL A 438 27.02 0.60 -9.08
C VAL A 438 27.88 0.54 -7.83
N TYR A 439 27.87 -0.64 -7.20
CA TYR A 439 28.73 -0.94 -6.05
C TYR A 439 29.77 -1.97 -6.45
N GLN A 440 30.99 -1.78 -6.00
CA GLN A 440 31.99 -2.84 -5.98
C GLN A 440 31.91 -3.55 -4.63
N LYS A 441 31.82 -4.86 -4.65
CA LYS A 441 31.82 -5.74 -3.49
C LYS A 441 33.00 -6.67 -3.55
N ILE A 442 33.69 -6.85 -2.41
CA ILE A 442 34.71 -7.85 -2.21
C ILE A 442 34.32 -8.66 -0.98
N SER A 443 34.15 -9.96 -1.13
CA SER A 443 33.98 -10.89 -0.02
C SER A 443 35.24 -11.72 0.14
N ILE A 444 35.80 -11.75 1.35
CA ILE A 444 37.02 -12.46 1.69
C ILE A 444 36.68 -13.53 2.69
N GLY A 445 37.08 -14.77 2.41
CA GLY A 445 37.02 -15.89 3.31
C GLY A 445 38.46 -16.29 3.69
N VAL A 446 38.74 -16.26 5.01
CA VAL A 446 40.02 -16.74 5.57
C VAL A 446 39.78 -18.02 6.36
N GLN A 447 40.76 -18.88 6.42
CA GLN A 447 40.71 -20.12 7.18
C GLN A 447 41.83 -20.11 8.26
N MET A 448 41.46 -20.50 9.46
CA MET A 448 42.38 -20.67 10.61
C MET A 448 41.95 -21.94 11.36
N LYS A 449 42.87 -22.86 11.56
CA LYS A 449 42.61 -24.19 12.20
C LYS A 449 41.43 -24.97 11.59
N GLY A 450 41.28 -24.90 10.25
CA GLY A 450 40.18 -25.55 9.53
C GLY A 450 38.84 -24.82 9.56
N GLU A 451 38.73 -23.76 10.35
CA GLU A 451 37.49 -22.98 10.50
C GLU A 451 37.49 -21.72 9.61
N THR A 452 36.35 -21.39 9.06
CA THR A 452 36.21 -20.29 8.08
C THR A 452 35.68 -19.03 8.74
N PHE A 453 36.33 -17.92 8.47
CA PHE A 453 35.87 -16.57 8.82
C PHE A 453 35.65 -15.77 7.56
N THR A 454 34.58 -14.98 7.50
CA THR A 454 34.22 -14.21 6.32
C THR A 454 34.00 -12.73 6.64
N SER A 455 34.43 -11.86 5.73
CA SER A 455 34.11 -10.44 5.77
C SER A 455 33.69 -9.95 4.37
N GLY A 456 32.84 -8.96 4.33
CA GLY A 456 32.35 -8.33 3.10
C GLY A 456 32.62 -6.83 3.10
N PHE A 457 33.10 -6.30 1.98
CA PHE A 457 33.43 -4.89 1.80
C PHE A 457 32.65 -4.34 0.60
N LYS A 458 32.15 -3.10 0.73
CA LYS A 458 31.33 -2.48 -0.30
C LYS A 458 31.68 -1.00 -0.45
N VAL A 459 31.91 -0.57 -1.69
CA VAL A 459 32.08 0.84 -2.04
C VAL A 459 31.13 1.25 -3.14
N LEU A 460 30.58 2.47 -3.06
CA LEU A 460 29.77 3.05 -4.13
C LEU A 460 30.70 3.57 -5.23
N ALA A 461 30.80 2.81 -6.33
CA ALA A 461 31.68 3.15 -7.47
C ALA A 461 31.04 4.18 -8.43
N ASP A 462 29.72 4.08 -8.64
CA ASP A 462 28.96 5.06 -9.41
C ASP A 462 27.61 5.31 -8.72
N PRO A 463 27.31 6.54 -8.31
CA PRO A 463 26.07 6.85 -7.64
C PRO A 463 24.83 6.71 -8.55
N GLY A 464 25.01 6.80 -9.87
CA GLY A 464 23.90 6.70 -10.80
C GLY A 464 22.71 7.58 -10.40
N TYR A 465 21.51 6.95 -10.27
CA TYR A 465 20.29 7.65 -9.88
C TYR A 465 20.28 8.17 -8.43
N LEU A 466 21.15 7.68 -7.53
CA LEU A 466 21.15 8.08 -6.12
C LEU A 466 21.37 9.59 -5.95
N LYS A 467 22.13 10.22 -6.85
CA LYS A 467 22.32 11.68 -6.85
C LYS A 467 21.01 12.46 -7.02
N VAL A 468 20.06 11.90 -7.76
CA VAL A 468 18.74 12.50 -8.00
C VAL A 468 17.76 12.13 -6.90
N ALA A 469 17.86 10.92 -6.35
CA ALA A 469 16.96 10.41 -5.32
C ALA A 469 17.11 11.12 -3.96
N GLN A 470 18.21 11.86 -3.74
CA GLN A 470 18.47 12.57 -2.49
C GLN A 470 17.53 13.78 -2.35
N ASN A 471 16.67 13.77 -1.32
CA ASN A 471 15.73 14.86 -1.06
C ASN A 471 16.45 16.13 -0.56
N SER A 472 15.95 17.31 -0.96
CA SER A 472 16.52 18.61 -0.56
C SER A 472 16.44 18.87 0.95
N PHE A 473 15.44 18.27 1.60
CA PHE A 473 15.19 18.37 3.04
C PHE A 473 15.84 17.24 3.85
N ALA A 474 16.48 16.26 3.21
CA ALA A 474 17.25 15.25 3.91
C ALA A 474 18.45 15.94 4.59
N ARG A 475 18.49 15.93 5.93
CA ARG A 475 19.73 16.27 6.63
C ARG A 475 20.80 15.34 6.07
N LYS A 476 22.02 15.86 5.80
CA LYS A 476 23.19 15.02 5.55
C LYS A 476 23.36 14.10 6.77
N LYS A 477 22.70 12.98 6.76
CA LYS A 477 23.04 11.87 7.64
C LYS A 477 24.34 11.33 7.07
N THR A 478 25.43 11.50 7.77
CA THR A 478 26.44 10.45 7.89
C THR A 478 25.66 9.15 7.96
N GLU A 479 26.03 8.17 7.16
CA GLU A 479 25.35 6.87 7.01
C GLU A 479 25.25 6.14 8.36
N GLU A 480 24.41 6.61 9.25
CA GLU A 480 23.92 5.89 10.40
C GLU A 480 22.71 5.07 9.92
N TYR A 481 22.99 3.88 9.44
CA TYR A 481 22.04 2.79 9.42
C TYR A 481 21.39 2.70 10.80
N THR A 482 20.08 2.58 10.86
CA THR A 482 19.38 2.39 12.13
C THR A 482 19.99 1.18 12.85
N GLU A 483 20.15 1.27 14.17
CA GLU A 483 20.72 0.17 14.99
C GLU A 483 20.02 -1.18 14.79
N GLU A 484 18.84 -1.17 14.23
CA GLU A 484 18.01 -2.35 13.96
C GLU A 484 18.38 -3.09 12.66
N GLU A 485 18.88 -2.38 11.64
CA GLU A 485 19.45 -3.04 10.45
C GLU A 485 20.82 -3.65 10.73
N LYS A 486 21.43 -3.32 11.86
CA LYS A 486 22.73 -3.82 12.32
C LYS A 486 22.69 -5.23 12.93
N LYS A 487 21.55 -5.89 13.05
CA LYS A 487 21.42 -7.10 13.89
C LYS A 487 21.40 -8.44 13.17
N GLU A 488 21.23 -8.52 11.85
CA GLU A 488 20.93 -9.83 11.23
C GLU A 488 21.93 -10.41 10.22
N GLU A 489 22.90 -9.65 9.70
CA GLU A 489 23.94 -10.20 8.78
C GLU A 489 25.30 -9.54 9.05
N VAL A 490 26.41 -10.23 8.66
CA VAL A 490 27.73 -9.58 8.54
C VAL A 490 27.56 -8.40 7.59
N LYS A 491 27.61 -7.21 8.15
CA LYS A 491 27.46 -6.01 7.35
C LYS A 491 28.68 -5.85 6.51
N GLU A 492 28.44 -5.66 5.23
CA GLU A 492 29.44 -5.17 4.34
C GLU A 492 29.97 -3.84 4.92
N GLU A 493 31.22 -3.81 5.31
CA GLU A 493 31.86 -2.60 5.79
C GLU A 493 31.96 -1.59 4.65
N ALA A 494 31.40 -0.38 4.86
CA ALA A 494 31.59 0.71 3.94
C ALA A 494 33.07 1.11 3.96
N CYS A 495 33.71 1.03 2.81
CA CYS A 495 35.13 1.40 2.68
C CYS A 495 35.31 2.49 1.61
N ASP A 496 36.43 3.19 1.71
CA ASP A 496 36.79 4.16 0.69
C ASP A 496 37.42 3.48 -0.56
N ALA A 497 37.63 4.27 -1.60
CA ALA A 497 38.14 3.74 -2.87
C ALA A 497 39.59 3.25 -2.75
N SER A 498 40.40 3.86 -1.86
CA SER A 498 41.83 3.50 -1.67
C SER A 498 41.92 2.14 -0.96
N PHE A 499 41.12 1.91 0.05
CA PHE A 499 41.08 0.63 0.74
C PHE A 499 40.50 -0.48 -0.14
N MET A 500 39.50 -0.15 -0.99
CA MET A 500 38.97 -1.10 -1.97
C MET A 500 40.04 -1.53 -2.99
N GLU A 501 40.96 -0.66 -3.36
CA GLU A 501 42.09 -0.99 -4.22
C GLU A 501 43.07 -1.96 -3.52
N ALA A 502 43.42 -1.68 -2.26
CA ALA A 502 44.21 -2.55 -1.42
C ALA A 502 43.59 -3.97 -1.27
N LEU A 503 42.29 -4.04 -0.97
CA LEU A 503 41.56 -5.32 -0.94
C LEU A 503 41.57 -6.04 -2.28
N SER A 504 41.61 -5.29 -3.37
CA SER A 504 41.64 -5.86 -4.74
C SER A 504 42.99 -6.47 -5.09
N ALA A 505 44.07 -6.07 -4.40
CA ALA A 505 45.42 -6.62 -4.59
C ALA A 505 45.62 -7.97 -3.88
N LEU A 506 44.77 -8.31 -2.89
CA LEU A 506 44.85 -9.56 -2.16
C LEU A 506 44.66 -10.77 -3.06
N LYS A 507 45.35 -11.88 -2.74
CA LYS A 507 45.30 -13.14 -3.50
C LYS A 507 45.05 -14.33 -2.58
N LYS A 508 44.41 -15.35 -3.12
CA LYS A 508 44.24 -16.64 -2.44
C LYS A 508 45.62 -17.22 -2.05
N GLY A 509 45.73 -17.73 -0.83
CA GLY A 509 46.95 -18.28 -0.26
C GLY A 509 47.80 -17.27 0.52
N MET A 510 47.48 -15.98 0.52
CA MET A 510 48.17 -15.01 1.36
C MET A 510 47.78 -15.21 2.85
N ASN A 511 48.79 -15.10 3.75
CA ASN A 511 48.58 -15.05 5.18
C ASN A 511 48.22 -13.62 5.55
N LEU A 512 47.31 -13.48 6.50
CA LEU A 512 46.95 -12.21 7.12
C LEU A 512 47.31 -12.25 8.60
N THR A 513 47.63 -11.13 9.20
CA THR A 513 47.97 -11.07 10.61
C THR A 513 46.68 -11.14 11.44
N ALA A 514 46.57 -12.19 12.28
CA ALA A 514 45.49 -12.33 13.22
C ALA A 514 45.60 -11.30 14.35
N GLY A 515 44.52 -10.58 14.57
CA GLY A 515 44.34 -9.75 15.75
C GLY A 515 43.57 -10.44 16.87
N GLU A 516 42.69 -9.71 17.53
CA GLU A 516 41.88 -10.21 18.64
C GLU A 516 40.73 -11.11 18.14
N LEU A 517 40.58 -12.26 18.86
CA LEU A 517 39.37 -13.07 18.78
C LEU A 517 38.41 -12.63 19.88
N SER A 518 37.20 -12.29 19.51
CA SER A 518 36.19 -11.78 20.42
C SER A 518 34.82 -12.49 20.22
N LYS A 519 34.03 -12.47 21.27
CA LYS A 519 32.67 -12.99 21.27
C LYS A 519 31.68 -11.82 21.23
N LYS A 520 30.73 -11.87 20.32
CA LYS A 520 29.62 -10.89 20.20
C LYS A 520 28.30 -11.56 20.52
N GLU A 521 27.71 -11.16 21.63
CA GLU A 521 26.36 -11.59 22.00
C GLU A 521 25.32 -10.98 21.06
N GLY A 522 24.38 -11.80 20.63
CA GLY A 522 23.20 -11.43 19.86
C GLY A 522 21.97 -12.11 20.41
N GLU A 523 20.81 -11.64 20.05
CA GLU A 523 19.52 -12.20 20.46
C GLU A 523 18.57 -12.15 19.28
N THR A 524 17.80 -13.23 19.08
CA THR A 524 16.73 -13.20 18.07
C THR A 524 15.69 -12.15 18.42
N SER A 525 15.13 -11.50 17.42
CA SER A 525 14.13 -10.44 17.62
C SER A 525 12.77 -10.84 17.05
N PRO A 526 11.66 -10.44 17.70
CA PRO A 526 10.33 -10.69 17.16
C PRO A 526 10.11 -9.88 15.87
N PRO A 527 9.09 -10.25 15.07
CA PRO A 527 8.71 -9.45 13.92
C PRO A 527 8.30 -8.03 14.32
N LYS A 528 8.59 -7.04 13.48
CA LYS A 528 8.25 -5.64 13.77
C LYS A 528 6.73 -5.43 13.73
N ARG A 529 6.23 -4.57 14.63
CA ARG A 529 4.85 -4.08 14.55
C ARG A 529 4.62 -3.34 13.25
N TYR A 530 3.40 -3.41 12.76
CA TYR A 530 3.01 -2.57 11.63
C TYR A 530 3.00 -1.08 12.03
N ASN A 531 3.52 -0.22 11.17
CA ASN A 531 3.16 1.19 11.16
C ASN A 531 2.09 1.43 10.09
N SER A 532 1.49 2.62 10.09
CA SER A 532 0.39 2.94 9.18
C SER A 532 0.75 2.73 7.70
N GLY A 533 1.97 3.09 7.28
CA GLY A 533 2.45 2.89 5.91
C GLY A 533 2.72 1.41 5.59
N SER A 534 3.42 0.68 6.48
CA SER A 534 3.69 -0.75 6.26
C SER A 534 2.41 -1.59 6.29
N MET A 535 1.38 -1.15 7.02
CA MET A 535 0.07 -1.82 6.98
C MET A 535 -0.61 -1.66 5.61
N ILE A 536 -0.55 -0.49 5.01
CA ILE A 536 -1.06 -0.27 3.65
C ILE A 536 -0.35 -1.19 2.64
N LEU A 537 1.00 -1.29 2.73
CA LEU A 537 1.75 -2.23 1.88
C LEU A 537 1.39 -3.70 2.15
N ALA A 538 1.16 -4.07 3.42
CA ALA A 538 0.72 -5.42 3.76
C ALA A 538 -0.68 -5.73 3.20
N MET A 539 -1.58 -4.75 3.17
CA MET A 539 -2.90 -4.89 2.52
C MET A 539 -2.75 -5.05 1.00
N GLU A 540 -1.92 -4.24 0.35
CA GLU A 540 -1.63 -4.34 -1.09
C GLU A 540 -0.99 -5.68 -1.45
N ASN A 541 -0.07 -6.16 -0.63
CA ASN A 541 0.66 -7.41 -0.85
C ASN A 541 0.08 -8.58 -0.06
N ALA A 542 -1.21 -8.54 0.29
CA ALA A 542 -1.85 -9.56 1.12
C ALA A 542 -1.76 -10.98 0.52
N GLY A 543 -1.51 -11.11 -0.77
CA GLY A 543 -1.22 -12.38 -1.43
C GLY A 543 -0.05 -13.16 -0.83
N GLN A 544 0.94 -12.49 -0.25
CA GLN A 544 2.07 -13.16 0.41
C GLN A 544 1.66 -14.01 1.63
N PHE A 545 0.49 -13.73 2.23
CA PHE A 545 -0.06 -14.50 3.34
C PHE A 545 -0.94 -15.67 2.89
N ILE A 546 -1.07 -15.90 1.59
CA ILE A 546 -1.88 -16.96 0.99
C ILE A 546 -0.95 -18.04 0.47
N GLU A 547 -1.07 -19.26 1.02
CA GLU A 547 -0.29 -20.43 0.59
C GLU A 547 -0.73 -20.95 -0.77
N ASP A 548 -2.03 -20.87 -1.07
CA ASP A 548 -2.62 -21.30 -2.34
C ASP A 548 -2.14 -20.40 -3.49
N GLU A 549 -1.38 -20.99 -4.42
CA GLU A 549 -0.77 -20.25 -5.54
C GLU A 549 -1.79 -19.65 -6.50
N GLU A 550 -2.93 -20.33 -6.72
CA GLU A 550 -3.98 -19.83 -7.60
C GLU A 550 -4.66 -18.60 -6.98
N LEU A 551 -5.07 -18.68 -5.71
CA LEU A 551 -5.63 -17.54 -4.99
C LEU A 551 -4.60 -16.42 -4.82
N ARG A 552 -3.34 -16.74 -4.59
CA ARG A 552 -2.25 -15.76 -4.53
C ARG A 552 -2.09 -15.00 -5.84
N ALA A 553 -2.11 -15.71 -6.96
CA ALA A 553 -1.97 -15.12 -8.30
C ALA A 553 -3.10 -14.12 -8.60
N GLN A 554 -4.29 -14.38 -8.08
CA GLN A 554 -5.50 -13.58 -8.35
C GLN A 554 -5.53 -12.24 -7.65
N ILE A 555 -4.93 -12.12 -6.45
CA ILE A 555 -4.78 -10.83 -5.76
C ILE A 555 -3.39 -10.23 -5.94
N LYS A 556 -2.56 -10.84 -6.79
CA LYS A 556 -1.28 -10.26 -7.15
C LYS A 556 -1.50 -8.94 -7.89
N GLY A 557 -1.23 -7.84 -7.20
CA GLY A 557 -1.40 -6.47 -7.70
C GLY A 557 -2.67 -5.75 -7.26
N SER A 558 -3.69 -6.44 -6.71
CA SER A 558 -4.88 -5.79 -6.14
C SER A 558 -4.92 -5.80 -4.61
N GLY A 559 -4.41 -6.86 -3.96
CA GLY A 559 -4.41 -6.98 -2.51
C GLY A 559 -5.81 -7.05 -1.89
N ILE A 560 -5.92 -6.63 -0.61
CA ILE A 560 -7.18 -6.44 0.10
C ILE A 560 -7.52 -4.95 0.20
N GLY A 561 -8.76 -4.60 -0.10
CA GLY A 561 -9.17 -3.22 -0.29
C GLY A 561 -8.56 -2.60 -1.56
N THR A 562 -9.09 -1.46 -2.00
CA THR A 562 -8.53 -0.71 -3.13
C THR A 562 -7.62 0.41 -2.64
N SER A 563 -6.81 0.97 -3.53
CA SER A 563 -6.05 2.20 -3.29
C SER A 563 -6.93 3.33 -2.70
N ALA A 564 -8.19 3.43 -3.11
CA ALA A 564 -9.13 4.41 -2.60
C ALA A 564 -9.57 4.15 -1.14
N THR A 565 -9.68 2.90 -0.69
CA THR A 565 -10.36 2.54 0.57
C THR A 565 -9.42 2.14 1.70
N ARG A 566 -8.17 1.71 1.42
CA ARG A 566 -7.23 1.20 2.45
C ARG A 566 -7.01 2.19 3.60
N ALA A 567 -6.78 3.46 3.29
CA ALA A 567 -6.54 4.49 4.30
C ALA A 567 -7.77 4.74 5.18
N GLU A 568 -8.96 4.80 4.59
CA GLU A 568 -10.22 4.99 5.32
C GLU A 568 -10.55 3.80 6.24
N ILE A 569 -10.22 2.57 5.81
CA ILE A 569 -10.37 1.37 6.65
C ILE A 569 -9.51 1.47 7.91
N LEU A 570 -8.24 1.86 7.79
CA LEU A 570 -7.37 2.07 8.95
C LEU A 570 -7.90 3.16 9.86
N LYS A 571 -8.31 4.29 9.29
CA LYS A 571 -8.90 5.41 10.04
C LYS A 571 -10.17 4.98 10.79
N LYS A 572 -11.04 4.20 10.15
CA LYS A 572 -12.25 3.66 10.77
C LYS A 572 -11.91 2.74 11.94
N LEU A 573 -10.96 1.82 11.80
CA LEU A 573 -10.54 0.90 12.87
C LEU A 573 -10.00 1.65 14.09
N VAL A 574 -9.26 2.73 13.88
CA VAL A 574 -8.77 3.61 14.96
C VAL A 574 -9.95 4.40 15.59
N HIS A 575 -10.86 4.92 14.78
CA HIS A 575 -12.02 5.68 15.24
C HIS A 575 -12.94 4.85 16.14
N ILE A 576 -13.24 3.63 15.76
CA ILE A 576 -14.09 2.70 16.54
C ILE A 576 -13.34 2.01 17.68
N LYS A 577 -12.08 2.39 17.92
CA LYS A 577 -11.25 1.89 19.03
C LYS A 577 -10.91 0.40 18.95
N TYR A 578 -10.87 -0.19 17.77
CA TYR A 578 -10.35 -1.55 17.60
C TYR A 578 -8.83 -1.54 17.52
N LEU A 579 -8.26 -0.50 16.91
CA LEU A 579 -6.83 -0.26 16.85
C LEU A 579 -6.48 1.07 17.51
N ASP A 580 -5.24 1.17 17.99
CA ASP A 580 -4.62 2.41 18.42
C ASP A 580 -3.49 2.79 17.46
N LEU A 581 -3.31 4.10 17.25
CA LEU A 581 -2.29 4.66 16.37
C LEU A 581 -1.44 5.67 17.14
N ASN A 582 -0.17 5.36 17.32
CA ASN A 582 0.77 6.32 17.86
C ASN A 582 1.12 7.37 16.78
N LYS A 583 0.66 8.61 16.97
CA LYS A 583 0.83 9.69 16.00
C LYS A 583 2.29 10.07 15.72
N LYS A 584 3.21 9.86 16.68
CA LYS A 584 4.64 10.21 16.53
C LYS A 584 5.41 9.15 15.74
N THR A 585 5.15 7.88 16.03
CA THR A 585 5.85 6.75 15.41
C THR A 585 5.09 6.13 14.25
N GLN A 586 3.80 6.44 14.13
CA GLN A 586 2.85 5.80 13.22
C GLN A 586 2.65 4.30 13.48
N ILE A 587 3.10 3.76 14.63
CA ILE A 587 2.91 2.36 15.00
C ILE A 587 1.44 2.11 15.33
N ILE A 588 0.94 0.98 14.83
CA ILE A 588 -0.42 0.48 15.04
C ILE A 588 -0.36 -0.71 16.00
N THR A 589 -1.24 -0.70 17.00
CA THR A 589 -1.43 -1.81 17.95
C THR A 589 -2.92 -2.10 18.13
N PRO A 590 -3.31 -3.34 18.47
CA PRO A 590 -4.70 -3.58 18.85
C PRO A 590 -5.00 -2.95 20.21
N THR A 591 -6.26 -2.61 20.43
CA THR A 591 -6.78 -2.31 21.78
C THR A 591 -7.34 -3.57 22.42
N LEU A 592 -7.64 -3.55 23.71
CA LEU A 592 -8.33 -4.68 24.35
C LEU A 592 -9.67 -4.96 23.66
N LEU A 593 -10.47 -3.92 23.36
CA LEU A 593 -11.71 -4.08 22.61
C LEU A 593 -11.46 -4.73 21.24
N GLY A 594 -10.44 -4.29 20.49
CA GLY A 594 -10.09 -4.84 19.19
C GLY A 594 -9.74 -6.33 19.29
N GLU A 595 -8.97 -6.74 20.31
CA GLU A 595 -8.62 -8.15 20.51
C GLU A 595 -9.83 -8.98 20.96
N MET A 596 -10.74 -8.43 21.77
CA MET A 596 -12.01 -9.07 22.10
C MET A 596 -12.90 -9.27 20.87
N ILE A 597 -12.98 -8.27 19.99
CA ILE A 597 -13.71 -8.40 18.71
C ILE A 597 -13.06 -9.47 17.81
N TYR A 598 -11.74 -9.52 17.76
CA TYR A 598 -11.02 -10.60 17.07
C TYR A 598 -11.46 -11.98 17.60
N GLU A 599 -11.53 -12.19 18.93
CA GLU A 599 -11.95 -13.45 19.52
C GLU A 599 -13.40 -13.80 19.19
N VAL A 600 -14.29 -12.81 19.21
CA VAL A 600 -15.69 -12.99 18.80
C VAL A 600 -15.77 -13.46 17.35
N VAL A 601 -15.06 -12.79 16.45
CA VAL A 601 -15.07 -13.13 15.02
C VAL A 601 -14.39 -14.49 14.78
N ALA A 602 -13.28 -14.77 15.46
CA ALA A 602 -12.58 -16.07 15.38
C ALA A 602 -13.47 -17.24 15.83
N GLY A 603 -14.32 -17.00 16.83
CA GLY A 603 -15.26 -17.99 17.34
C GLY A 603 -16.55 -18.11 16.55
N ALA A 604 -16.91 -17.13 15.72
CA ALA A 604 -18.20 -17.06 15.04
C ALA A 604 -18.09 -17.09 13.49
N ILE A 605 -17.28 -16.21 12.89
CA ILE A 605 -17.12 -16.09 11.43
C ILE A 605 -15.63 -15.96 11.10
N ARG A 606 -14.83 -16.93 11.50
CA ARG A 606 -13.37 -16.92 11.34
C ARG A 606 -12.86 -16.53 9.95
N PRO A 607 -13.52 -16.90 8.83
CA PRO A 607 -13.05 -16.50 7.49
C PRO A 607 -12.92 -14.98 7.28
N LEU A 608 -13.66 -14.15 8.02
CA LEU A 608 -13.51 -12.68 7.94
C LEU A 608 -12.16 -12.17 8.40
N LEU A 609 -11.41 -12.94 9.20
CA LEU A 609 -10.06 -12.61 9.66
C LEU A 609 -8.97 -13.00 8.65
N ASP A 610 -9.35 -13.69 7.57
CA ASP A 610 -8.43 -14.30 6.61
C ASP A 610 -8.44 -13.53 5.28
N PRO A 611 -7.29 -13.11 4.76
CA PRO A 611 -7.21 -12.43 3.49
C PRO A 611 -7.71 -13.28 2.30
N ARG A 612 -7.71 -14.61 2.42
CA ARG A 612 -8.22 -15.53 1.39
C ARG A 612 -9.69 -15.29 1.05
N LEU A 613 -10.52 -15.00 2.07
CA LEU A 613 -11.92 -14.69 1.82
C LEU A 613 -12.06 -13.43 0.97
N THR A 614 -11.37 -12.36 1.35
CA THR A 614 -11.41 -11.09 0.61
C THR A 614 -10.88 -11.26 -0.82
N ALA A 615 -9.79 -12.01 -0.98
CA ALA A 615 -9.21 -12.32 -2.29
C ALA A 615 -10.18 -13.07 -3.20
N SER A 616 -10.89 -14.07 -2.65
CA SER A 616 -11.88 -14.86 -3.40
C SER A 616 -13.03 -13.99 -3.92
N TRP A 617 -13.51 -13.04 -3.11
CA TRP A 617 -14.58 -12.13 -3.53
C TRP A 617 -14.08 -11.10 -4.56
N GLU A 618 -12.90 -10.51 -4.38
CA GLU A 618 -12.30 -9.60 -5.38
C GLU A 618 -12.05 -10.29 -6.73
N LYS A 619 -11.68 -11.59 -6.72
CA LYS A 619 -11.64 -12.40 -7.95
C LYS A 619 -13.01 -12.43 -8.63
N GLY A 620 -14.05 -12.74 -7.87
CA GLY A 620 -15.41 -12.76 -8.42
C GLY A 620 -15.80 -11.44 -9.07
N LEU A 621 -15.49 -10.30 -8.43
CA LEU A 621 -15.72 -8.97 -9.00
C LEU A 621 -14.90 -8.70 -10.28
N THR A 622 -13.68 -9.22 -10.34
CA THR A 622 -12.85 -9.13 -11.55
C THR A 622 -13.46 -9.94 -12.70
N LEU A 623 -13.95 -11.15 -12.41
CA LEU A 623 -14.63 -11.99 -13.41
C LEU A 623 -15.93 -11.37 -13.91
N VAL A 624 -16.67 -10.62 -13.06
CA VAL A 624 -17.84 -9.85 -13.51
C VAL A 624 -17.40 -8.71 -14.42
N ALA A 625 -16.38 -7.94 -14.01
CA ALA A 625 -15.87 -6.82 -14.82
C ALA A 625 -15.34 -7.25 -16.19
N SER A 626 -14.80 -8.48 -16.31
CA SER A 626 -14.38 -9.07 -17.58
C SER A 626 -15.52 -9.72 -18.36
N GLY A 627 -16.72 -9.87 -17.77
CA GLY A 627 -17.87 -10.54 -18.38
C GLY A 627 -17.81 -12.07 -18.38
N GLU A 628 -16.88 -12.66 -17.60
CA GLU A 628 -16.73 -14.12 -17.48
C GLU A 628 -17.80 -14.78 -16.61
N ILE A 629 -18.35 -14.04 -15.63
CA ILE A 629 -19.51 -14.42 -14.84
C ILE A 629 -20.52 -13.27 -14.80
N THR A 630 -21.78 -13.61 -14.62
CA THR A 630 -22.87 -12.61 -14.55
C THR A 630 -23.06 -12.06 -13.13
N GLU A 631 -23.66 -10.85 -13.03
CA GLU A 631 -24.12 -10.28 -11.76
C GLU A 631 -24.97 -11.30 -10.96
N LYS A 632 -25.89 -11.98 -11.63
CA LYS A 632 -26.79 -12.95 -10.99
C LYS A 632 -26.06 -14.14 -10.36
N GLU A 633 -25.07 -14.69 -11.06
CA GLU A 633 -24.25 -15.79 -10.53
C GLU A 633 -23.45 -15.37 -9.30
N TYR A 634 -22.96 -14.13 -9.30
CA TYR A 634 -22.26 -13.56 -8.14
C TYR A 634 -23.22 -13.38 -6.95
N MET A 635 -24.41 -12.78 -7.18
CA MET A 635 -25.40 -12.54 -6.13
C MET A 635 -25.88 -13.83 -5.47
N VAL A 636 -26.15 -14.90 -6.24
CA VAL A 636 -26.54 -16.21 -5.67
C VAL A 636 -25.50 -16.73 -4.67
N LYS A 637 -24.22 -16.62 -4.99
CA LYS A 637 -23.13 -17.02 -4.08
C LYS A 637 -23.06 -16.14 -2.83
N LEU A 638 -23.27 -14.82 -3.00
CA LEU A 638 -23.24 -13.85 -1.91
C LEU A 638 -24.40 -14.09 -0.93
N ASP A 639 -25.61 -14.25 -1.42
CA ASP A 639 -26.82 -14.46 -0.63
C ASP A 639 -26.74 -15.77 0.17
N ASP A 640 -26.27 -16.86 -0.46
CA ASP A 640 -26.04 -18.14 0.19
C ASP A 640 -24.97 -18.01 1.31
N PHE A 641 -23.85 -17.34 1.03
CA PHE A 641 -22.80 -17.14 2.02
C PHE A 641 -23.30 -16.36 3.23
N VAL A 642 -23.96 -15.21 3.00
CA VAL A 642 -24.48 -14.34 4.06
C VAL A 642 -25.54 -15.08 4.88
N THR A 643 -26.45 -15.79 4.23
CA THR A 643 -27.52 -16.56 4.88
C THR A 643 -26.96 -17.65 5.77
N ARG A 644 -26.10 -18.51 5.24
CA ARG A 644 -25.50 -19.62 6.00
C ARG A 644 -24.73 -19.12 7.22
N ARG A 645 -23.88 -18.07 7.04
CA ARG A 645 -23.05 -17.54 8.13
C ARG A 645 -23.88 -16.86 9.20
N THR A 646 -24.88 -16.07 8.82
CA THR A 646 -25.78 -15.40 9.78
C THR A 646 -26.55 -16.42 10.59
N ASN A 647 -27.14 -17.46 9.96
CA ASN A 647 -27.87 -18.50 10.66
C ASN A 647 -26.98 -19.35 11.58
N ALA A 648 -25.75 -19.64 11.18
CA ALA A 648 -24.78 -20.30 12.05
C ALA A 648 -24.49 -19.47 13.32
N VAL A 649 -24.28 -18.14 13.21
CA VAL A 649 -24.09 -17.27 14.38
C VAL A 649 -25.30 -17.28 15.32
N LYS A 650 -26.53 -17.28 14.79
CA LYS A 650 -27.76 -17.33 15.61
C LYS A 650 -27.81 -18.55 16.53
N GLN A 651 -27.27 -19.68 16.07
CA GLN A 651 -27.32 -20.98 16.79
C GLN A 651 -26.15 -21.18 17.75
N MET A 652 -25.10 -20.33 17.71
CA MET A 652 -23.90 -20.49 18.56
C MET A 652 -24.18 -20.26 20.04
N ASN A 653 -23.54 -21.08 20.90
CA ASN A 653 -23.57 -20.95 22.37
C ASN A 653 -22.13 -21.05 22.93
N ASN A 654 -21.26 -20.11 22.57
CA ASN A 654 -19.84 -20.12 22.90
C ASN A 654 -19.40 -18.97 23.82
N GLN A 655 -20.34 -18.26 24.46
CA GLN A 655 -20.04 -17.07 25.26
C GLN A 655 -19.14 -17.36 26.46
N ALA A 656 -19.29 -18.52 27.14
CA ALA A 656 -18.43 -18.91 28.24
C ALA A 656 -16.96 -19.06 27.80
N THR A 657 -16.74 -19.73 26.67
CA THR A 657 -15.39 -19.87 26.09
C THR A 657 -14.80 -18.52 25.72
N LEU A 658 -15.60 -17.59 25.20
CA LEU A 658 -15.14 -16.24 24.87
C LEU A 658 -14.73 -15.45 26.09
N ILE A 659 -15.42 -15.56 27.23
CA ILE A 659 -15.03 -14.88 28.47
C ILE A 659 -13.63 -15.33 28.92
N HIS A 660 -13.30 -16.62 28.84
CA HIS A 660 -11.94 -17.10 29.12
C HIS A 660 -10.91 -16.47 28.18
N ARG A 661 -11.21 -16.34 26.89
CA ARG A 661 -10.33 -15.69 25.92
C ARG A 661 -10.18 -14.20 26.20
N PHE A 662 -11.25 -13.52 26.65
CA PHE A 662 -11.16 -12.12 27.06
C PHE A 662 -10.26 -11.94 28.28
N HIS A 663 -10.34 -12.82 29.26
CA HIS A 663 -9.44 -12.82 30.41
C HIS A 663 -7.99 -13.03 29.99
N TYR A 664 -7.72 -13.95 29.10
CA TYR A 664 -6.37 -14.14 28.56
C TYR A 664 -5.87 -12.87 27.84
N ALA A 665 -6.67 -12.33 26.92
CA ALA A 665 -6.28 -11.12 26.21
C ALA A 665 -6.04 -9.92 27.13
N SER A 666 -6.88 -9.72 28.15
CA SER A 666 -6.77 -8.58 29.05
C SER A 666 -5.48 -8.50 29.87
N GLN A 667 -4.76 -9.61 30.05
CA GLN A 667 -3.50 -9.65 30.77
C GLN A 667 -2.39 -8.82 30.06
N PHE A 668 -2.52 -8.59 28.79
CA PHE A 668 -1.57 -7.85 27.98
C PHE A 668 -1.89 -6.34 27.85
N TYR A 669 -3.01 -5.90 28.40
CA TYR A 669 -3.43 -4.52 28.38
C TYR A 669 -3.42 -3.94 29.80
N LYS A 670 -2.85 -2.74 29.97
CA LYS A 670 -2.90 -2.04 31.24
C LYS A 670 -4.36 -1.71 31.60
N LYS A 671 -4.75 -1.99 32.83
CA LYS A 671 -6.05 -1.57 33.39
C LYS A 671 -6.16 -0.07 33.41
#